data_6a790ab81ae81eca0911dfdaa00a929c
#
_entry.id   6a790ab81ae81eca0911dfdaa00a929c
#
_cell.length_a   1.000
_cell.length_b   1.000
_cell.length_c   1.000
_cell.angle_alpha   90.00
_cell.angle_beta   90.00
_cell.angle_gamma   90.00
#
_symmetry.space_group_name_H-M   'P 1'
#
loop_
_entity.id
_entity.type
_entity.pdbx_description
1 polymer ?
#
loop_
_entity_poly.entity_id
_entity_poly.type
_entity_poly.pdbx_seq_one_letter_code
_entity_poly.pdbx_strand_id
1 'polypeptide(L)'
;YYYRMHSSSAYSNGSGCGNETASDKLMYRKYMIESVKYWAEEYHIDGFRFDLMGIHDITTMNDIRSALDGLYSDGSGKKILMYGEPWTGGSVAISDGCSQSKAGSLNSRVGMFCDSYRDAIKGSTDGSDKGFVQGNTDKAGTVANGVTGKGFSAQAPSQTIAYADAHDNLILWDKIVKSNGSSSWNSTSSSLRGQVKKVMGLLLTSQGIPFMTAGSEFCRTKQGDTNSYKSSDAINEIDWSRVKTYSDVAAYYKGLLEIRENYSPMKSSTFNTPSFQSTHGDVVAYTYSNNKSNEWGKVCVLVNASSTNDWPITLDGSGWTVVADGTTAGLKSLGTVSGNTYTVPANSACVLVQSSTFNNLKVSEKTFGTVTIKHIDDSGNVLKTSTAKYADGTTYRTYPDTTILYDYALKDTQGVTSGTVTGGKNYNVTYVYSSSGIRSGYVAVNYVDENGESIKNTVSTKYREGDSYSVPFTSIQGYQLDTDKYPANTTGTFNGTNTTINFVYKALDSTSSVVHYYNSNNWSNVRCYAYTDGGEEPNGKWNNATVMTSEGNGWLKCTIPAPSSYVMFHTNSQQEPGANETGYLVSGEAWVQNKKLSFSSKVITSHIDAATGEKIADDEILIQSKVSSDDTYKTSPLSGRTDVIAPVNASGNLSSGIINVVYLYTSSERPSTAPSTVTPTTAPVTQPTEKILIGDVNLNGAINVLDATAVQKYIVKLITLSDKALIAAARCDAEDDIVSVKDATYIQMYVTKLDGHGNVGTYYEPEVTPTTAPVTEPATEEPTVAPTTVPATTAPVTEPTTTPSSTYTVKFTDSLNWDGTLYCYSWAEDGTSTKSWPG
;
A
#
# COMPACT_ATOMS: atom_id res chain seq x y z
N TYR A 1 -21.48 2.75 15.10
CA TYR A 1 -20.45 3.52 15.81
C TYR A 1 -19.29 3.96 14.90
N TYR A 2 -19.01 3.22 13.84
CA TYR A 2 -17.92 3.54 12.90
C TYR A 2 -18.40 4.19 11.61
N TYR A 3 -19.64 3.94 11.21
CA TYR A 3 -20.23 4.53 10.02
C TYR A 3 -21.24 5.61 10.38
N ARG A 4 -21.24 6.69 9.60
CA ARG A 4 -22.20 7.78 9.77
C ARG A 4 -23.54 7.41 9.17
N MET A 5 -24.60 7.64 9.92
CA MET A 5 -25.96 7.41 9.46
C MET A 5 -26.55 8.72 8.95
N HIS A 6 -27.28 8.65 7.84
CA HIS A 6 -28.11 9.75 7.36
C HIS A 6 -29.51 9.71 8.03
N SER A 7 -29.98 8.50 8.32
CA SER A 7 -31.25 8.25 9.07
C SER A 7 -31.10 6.95 9.86
N SER A 8 -32.14 6.54 10.60
CA SER A 8 -32.11 5.27 11.35
C SER A 8 -31.92 4.01 10.47
N SER A 9 -32.12 4.11 9.16
CA SER A 9 -32.08 2.98 8.22
C SER A 9 -31.15 3.20 7.01
N ALA A 10 -30.45 4.34 6.89
CA ALA A 10 -29.61 4.65 5.75
C ALA A 10 -28.27 5.25 6.18
N TYR A 11 -27.20 4.76 5.57
CA TYR A 11 -25.87 5.33 5.73
C TYR A 11 -25.75 6.69 5.03
N SER A 12 -24.97 7.60 5.61
CA SER A 12 -24.46 8.77 4.91
C SER A 12 -23.44 8.31 3.85
N ASN A 13 -23.42 8.96 2.69
CA ASN A 13 -22.63 8.55 1.53
C ASN A 13 -21.71 9.67 1.03
N GLY A 14 -21.04 10.37 1.93
CA GLY A 14 -20.07 11.39 1.58
C GLY A 14 -18.86 10.88 0.84
N SER A 15 -18.56 9.58 0.93
CA SER A 15 -17.50 8.94 0.15
C SER A 15 -17.87 8.71 -1.33
N GLY A 16 -19.15 8.66 -1.67
CA GLY A 16 -19.63 8.21 -2.98
C GLY A 16 -19.65 6.68 -3.15
N CYS A 17 -19.16 5.91 -2.15
CA CYS A 17 -19.02 4.45 -2.19
C CYS A 17 -20.11 3.71 -1.39
N GLY A 18 -21.21 4.36 -1.05
CA GLY A 18 -22.37 3.77 -0.35
C GLY A 18 -22.39 4.01 1.16
N ASN A 19 -21.29 4.42 1.77
CA ASN A 19 -21.18 4.76 3.19
C ASN A 19 -20.03 5.73 3.46
N GLU A 20 -19.85 6.17 4.69
CA GLU A 20 -18.70 6.94 5.14
C GLU A 20 -18.41 6.69 6.61
N THR A 21 -17.18 6.91 7.01
CA THR A 21 -16.75 6.78 8.40
C THR A 21 -17.18 7.98 9.24
N ALA A 22 -17.56 7.73 10.49
CA ALA A 22 -18.11 8.73 11.40
C ALA A 22 -17.03 9.34 12.31
N SER A 23 -16.20 10.21 11.76
CA SER A 23 -15.11 10.88 12.51
C SER A 23 -15.62 11.70 13.70
N ASP A 24 -16.85 12.20 13.62
CA ASP A 24 -17.55 12.92 14.69
C ASP A 24 -17.88 12.04 15.92
N LYS A 25 -17.73 10.72 15.83
CA LYS A 25 -17.94 9.78 16.94
C LYS A 25 -16.63 9.52 17.67
N LEU A 26 -16.64 9.60 18.99
CA LEU A 26 -15.46 9.52 19.86
C LEU A 26 -14.59 8.29 19.59
N MET A 27 -15.21 7.12 19.39
CA MET A 27 -14.45 5.88 19.15
C MET A 27 -13.70 5.92 17.81
N TYR A 28 -14.35 6.41 16.76
CA TYR A 28 -13.69 6.48 15.45
C TYR A 28 -12.65 7.59 15.42
N ARG A 29 -12.93 8.75 16.04
CA ARG A 29 -11.94 9.81 16.23
C ARG A 29 -10.69 9.30 16.95
N LYS A 30 -10.87 8.56 18.06
CA LYS A 30 -9.75 7.94 18.77
C LYS A 30 -8.96 7.01 17.86
N TYR A 31 -9.64 6.14 17.10
CA TYR A 31 -9.01 5.24 16.15
C TYR A 31 -8.16 6.01 15.12
N MET A 32 -8.68 7.09 14.53
CA MET A 32 -7.92 7.92 13.59
C MET A 32 -6.67 8.53 14.23
N ILE A 33 -6.80 9.10 15.43
CA ILE A 33 -5.67 9.71 16.16
C ILE A 33 -4.60 8.68 16.46
N GLU A 34 -4.97 7.54 17.05
CA GLU A 34 -4.00 6.50 17.42
C GLU A 34 -3.36 5.86 16.19
N SER A 35 -4.11 5.72 15.09
CA SER A 35 -3.58 5.21 13.83
C SER A 35 -2.48 6.12 13.27
N VAL A 36 -2.70 7.44 13.18
CA VAL A 36 -1.67 8.35 12.64
C VAL A 36 -0.46 8.44 13.57
N LYS A 37 -0.67 8.40 14.89
CA LYS A 37 0.43 8.34 15.86
C LYS A 37 1.27 7.07 15.66
N TYR A 38 0.62 5.92 15.57
CA TYR A 38 1.27 4.63 15.34
C TYR A 38 2.15 4.66 14.08
N TRP A 39 1.59 5.11 12.95
CA TRP A 39 2.35 5.18 11.71
C TRP A 39 3.52 6.18 11.78
N ALA A 40 3.36 7.29 12.50
CA ALA A 40 4.44 8.26 12.70
C ALA A 40 5.53 7.73 13.64
N GLU A 41 5.16 7.02 14.72
CA GLU A 41 6.09 6.49 15.71
C GLU A 41 6.80 5.23 15.25
N GLU A 42 6.06 4.24 14.72
CA GLU A 42 6.60 2.92 14.36
C GLU A 42 7.23 2.89 12.96
N TYR A 43 6.64 3.60 12.00
CA TYR A 43 7.08 3.61 10.61
C TYR A 43 7.76 4.92 10.19
N HIS A 44 7.84 5.90 11.09
CA HIS A 44 8.55 7.17 10.91
C HIS A 44 8.06 7.96 9.69
N ILE A 45 6.77 7.91 9.44
CA ILE A 45 6.14 8.65 8.35
C ILE A 45 6.16 10.15 8.69
N ASP A 46 6.58 10.98 7.72
CA ASP A 46 6.73 12.43 7.85
C ASP A 46 5.48 13.22 7.46
N GLY A 47 4.40 12.57 7.08
CA GLY A 47 3.15 13.26 6.74
C GLY A 47 1.99 12.35 6.40
N PHE A 48 0.78 12.93 6.44
CA PHE A 48 -0.48 12.24 6.18
C PHE A 48 -1.34 13.05 5.22
N ARG A 49 -1.83 12.38 4.17
CA ARG A 49 -2.85 12.90 3.27
C ARG A 49 -4.17 12.20 3.58
N PHE A 50 -5.23 12.97 3.74
CA PHE A 50 -6.58 12.48 3.97
C PHE A 50 -7.38 12.55 2.67
N ASP A 51 -7.75 11.38 2.21
CA ASP A 51 -8.66 11.20 1.09
C ASP A 51 -10.03 11.71 1.47
N LEU A 52 -10.70 12.45 0.56
CA LEU A 52 -12.02 13.05 0.84
C LEU A 52 -12.11 13.67 2.24
N MET A 53 -11.13 14.49 2.64
CA MET A 53 -11.07 15.11 3.98
C MET A 53 -12.38 15.84 4.33
N GLY A 54 -13.18 16.23 3.33
CA GLY A 54 -14.49 16.84 3.51
C GLY A 54 -15.53 15.98 4.24
N ILE A 55 -15.32 14.65 4.31
CA ILE A 55 -16.18 13.75 5.11
C ILE A 55 -15.84 13.76 6.60
N HIS A 56 -14.71 14.33 6.99
CA HIS A 56 -14.26 14.42 8.38
C HIS A 56 -14.61 15.75 8.99
N ASP A 57 -15.02 15.73 10.24
CA ASP A 57 -15.34 16.94 11.00
C ASP A 57 -14.08 17.73 11.38
N ILE A 58 -14.23 19.04 11.50
CA ILE A 58 -13.15 19.98 11.83
C ILE A 58 -12.48 19.65 13.16
N THR A 59 -13.25 19.23 14.17
CA THR A 59 -12.73 18.89 15.49
C THR A 59 -11.77 17.71 15.41
N THR A 60 -12.15 16.64 14.71
CA THR A 60 -11.29 15.46 14.53
C THR A 60 -9.98 15.83 13.83
N MET A 61 -10.03 16.65 12.77
CA MET A 61 -8.82 17.03 12.05
C MET A 61 -7.90 17.92 12.88
N ASN A 62 -8.47 18.82 13.72
CA ASN A 62 -7.69 19.62 14.66
C ASN A 62 -7.09 18.76 15.78
N ASP A 63 -7.82 17.77 16.30
CA ASP A 63 -7.34 16.85 17.34
C ASP A 63 -6.18 16.00 16.82
N ILE A 64 -6.28 15.49 15.59
CA ILE A 64 -5.18 14.77 14.92
C ILE A 64 -3.96 15.67 14.79
N ARG A 65 -4.14 16.91 14.33
CA ARG A 65 -3.01 17.87 14.22
C ARG A 65 -2.36 18.12 15.57
N SER A 66 -3.16 18.30 16.61
CA SER A 66 -2.67 18.52 17.98
C SER A 66 -1.92 17.30 18.52
N ALA A 67 -2.43 16.10 18.27
CA ALA A 67 -1.78 14.84 18.66
C ALA A 67 -0.41 14.68 17.97
N LEU A 68 -0.34 14.95 16.67
CA LEU A 68 0.93 14.91 15.92
C LEU A 68 1.92 15.98 16.43
N ASP A 69 1.45 17.18 16.75
CA ASP A 69 2.29 18.25 17.30
C ASP A 69 2.95 17.90 18.63
N GLY A 70 2.22 17.18 19.48
CA GLY A 70 2.67 16.73 20.78
C GLY A 70 3.37 15.39 20.80
N LEU A 71 3.50 14.74 19.64
CA LEU A 71 4.01 13.36 19.55
C LEU A 71 5.42 13.20 20.10
N TYR A 72 6.28 14.20 19.89
CA TYR A 72 7.68 14.17 20.33
C TYR A 72 7.99 15.36 21.23
N SER A 73 8.67 15.09 22.35
CA SER A 73 9.03 16.11 23.37
C SER A 73 9.96 17.22 22.85
N ASP A 74 10.71 16.96 21.77
CA ASP A 74 11.59 17.94 21.12
C ASP A 74 10.82 18.89 20.17
N GLY A 75 9.50 18.72 20.06
CA GLY A 75 8.63 19.51 19.18
C GLY A 75 8.75 19.20 17.69
N SER A 76 9.48 18.16 17.30
CA SER A 76 9.61 17.76 15.89
C SER A 76 8.32 17.20 15.29
N GLY A 77 7.36 16.78 16.11
CA GLY A 77 6.02 16.41 15.67
C GLY A 77 5.32 17.50 14.87
N LYS A 78 5.67 18.79 15.13
CA LYS A 78 5.20 19.93 14.34
C LYS A 78 5.68 19.96 12.88
N LYS A 79 6.71 19.16 12.53
CA LYS A 79 7.23 19.02 11.16
C LYS A 79 6.49 17.98 10.35
N ILE A 80 5.70 17.11 11.00
CA ILE A 80 4.88 16.11 10.32
C ILE A 80 3.80 16.84 9.51
N LEU A 81 3.78 16.61 8.21
CA LEU A 81 2.80 17.23 7.31
C LEU A 81 1.41 16.63 7.53
N MET A 82 0.39 17.46 7.35
CA MET A 82 -1.01 17.04 7.37
C MET A 82 -1.81 17.82 6.34
N TYR A 83 -2.44 17.15 5.40
CA TYR A 83 -3.26 17.80 4.38
C TYR A 83 -4.30 16.82 3.81
N GLY A 84 -5.24 17.31 3.04
CA GLY A 84 -6.25 16.47 2.41
C GLY A 84 -7.13 17.21 1.41
N GLU A 85 -8.06 16.48 0.85
CA GLU A 85 -9.02 16.99 -0.11
C GLU A 85 -10.19 17.69 0.60
N PRO A 86 -10.41 18.98 0.36
CA PRO A 86 -11.44 19.77 1.06
C PRO A 86 -12.83 19.60 0.43
N TRP A 87 -13.17 18.40 -0.02
CA TRP A 87 -14.45 18.05 -0.65
C TRP A 87 -14.91 16.65 -0.27
N THR A 88 -16.08 16.26 -0.75
CA THR A 88 -16.71 14.95 -0.58
C THR A 88 -16.96 14.32 -1.94
N GLY A 89 -17.03 12.99 -2.02
CA GLY A 89 -17.45 12.24 -3.22
C GLY A 89 -18.96 12.14 -3.40
N GLY A 90 -19.75 12.51 -2.39
CA GLY A 90 -21.21 12.45 -2.39
C GLY A 90 -21.82 13.27 -1.26
N SER A 91 -23.06 12.99 -0.91
CA SER A 91 -23.78 13.70 0.15
C SER A 91 -23.33 13.24 1.53
N VAL A 92 -22.91 14.18 2.37
CA VAL A 92 -22.44 13.95 3.74
C VAL A 92 -23.47 14.43 4.77
N ALA A 93 -23.69 13.66 5.84
CA ALA A 93 -24.65 13.97 6.90
C ALA A 93 -24.03 14.72 8.10
N ILE A 94 -22.95 15.49 7.87
CA ILE A 94 -22.42 16.45 8.87
C ILE A 94 -22.40 17.87 8.31
N SER A 95 -22.54 18.85 9.21
CA SER A 95 -22.55 20.27 8.84
C SER A 95 -21.17 20.92 8.95
N ASP A 96 -20.23 20.32 9.68
CA ASP A 96 -18.90 20.84 9.98
C ASP A 96 -17.76 20.06 9.31
N GLY A 97 -18.04 19.38 8.20
CA GLY A 97 -17.02 18.75 7.35
C GLY A 97 -15.98 19.76 6.85
N CYS A 98 -14.75 19.29 6.67
CA CYS A 98 -13.63 20.11 6.24
C CYS A 98 -13.80 20.60 4.81
N SER A 99 -13.73 21.92 4.60
CA SER A 99 -13.82 22.53 3.28
C SER A 99 -13.01 23.82 3.23
N GLN A 100 -12.69 24.30 2.04
CA GLN A 100 -11.99 25.56 1.85
C GLN A 100 -12.73 26.76 2.48
N SER A 101 -14.07 26.77 2.45
CA SER A 101 -14.89 27.81 3.07
C SER A 101 -14.80 27.84 4.60
N LYS A 102 -14.35 26.75 5.21
CA LYS A 102 -14.16 26.60 6.66
C LYS A 102 -12.69 26.59 7.09
N ALA A 103 -11.80 27.01 6.21
CA ALA A 103 -10.36 27.07 6.48
C ALA A 103 -10.03 27.82 7.79
N GLY A 104 -10.81 28.87 8.12
CA GLY A 104 -10.65 29.64 9.34
C GLY A 104 -10.91 28.89 10.65
N SER A 105 -11.58 27.75 10.60
CA SER A 105 -11.86 26.88 11.77
C SER A 105 -10.87 25.70 11.89
N LEU A 106 -10.08 25.42 10.85
CA LEU A 106 -9.03 24.44 10.86
C LEU A 106 -7.71 25.04 11.36
N ASN A 107 -6.86 24.22 11.97
CA ASN A 107 -5.49 24.62 12.26
C ASN A 107 -4.78 25.03 10.94
N SER A 108 -4.05 26.15 10.98
CA SER A 108 -3.37 26.71 9.79
C SER A 108 -2.30 25.80 9.17
N ARG A 109 -1.98 24.68 9.81
CA ARG A 109 -1.06 23.65 9.32
C ARG A 109 -1.79 22.37 8.85
N VAL A 110 -3.11 22.42 8.69
CA VAL A 110 -3.87 21.40 7.96
C VAL A 110 -4.08 21.92 6.54
N GLY A 111 -3.27 21.39 5.61
CA GLY A 111 -3.26 21.80 4.21
C GLY A 111 -4.49 21.31 3.44
N MET A 112 -4.91 22.09 2.47
CA MET A 112 -6.03 21.77 1.58
C MET A 112 -5.63 22.02 0.12
N PHE A 113 -5.98 21.12 -0.76
CA PHE A 113 -5.80 21.29 -2.20
C PHE A 113 -6.57 22.52 -2.70
N CYS A 114 -5.91 23.35 -3.50
CA CYS A 114 -6.50 24.58 -4.07
C CYS A 114 -6.95 24.32 -5.52
N ASP A 115 -8.13 23.74 -5.69
CA ASP A 115 -8.71 23.37 -6.98
C ASP A 115 -8.97 24.59 -7.89
N SER A 116 -9.39 25.71 -7.32
CA SER A 116 -9.59 26.95 -8.09
C SER A 116 -8.30 27.44 -8.77
N TYR A 117 -7.16 27.32 -8.11
CA TYR A 117 -5.85 27.64 -8.69
C TYR A 117 -5.42 26.61 -9.73
N ARG A 118 -5.61 25.32 -9.45
CA ARG A 118 -5.38 24.22 -10.42
C ARG A 118 -6.11 24.48 -11.73
N ASP A 119 -7.41 24.72 -11.65
CA ASP A 119 -8.28 24.89 -12.82
C ASP A 119 -8.00 26.20 -13.55
N ALA A 120 -7.61 27.25 -12.84
CA ALA A 120 -7.18 28.48 -13.47
C ALA A 120 -5.88 28.32 -14.26
N ILE A 121 -4.95 27.50 -13.79
CA ILE A 121 -3.67 27.24 -14.46
C ILE A 121 -3.90 26.45 -15.76
N LYS A 122 -4.58 25.28 -15.69
CA LYS A 122 -4.61 24.28 -16.78
C LYS A 122 -5.99 23.96 -17.38
N GLY A 123 -7.07 24.58 -16.86
CA GLY A 123 -8.45 24.18 -17.16
C GLY A 123 -8.93 23.06 -16.25
N SER A 124 -10.14 22.56 -16.51
CA SER A 124 -10.76 21.47 -15.74
C SER A 124 -9.89 20.20 -15.69
N THR A 125 -10.26 19.26 -14.86
CA THR A 125 -9.47 18.03 -14.62
C THR A 125 -9.36 17.19 -15.90
N ASP A 126 -10.48 16.91 -16.59
CA ASP A 126 -10.55 15.90 -17.64
C ASP A 126 -11.03 16.44 -19.00
N GLY A 127 -11.52 17.69 -19.02
CA GLY A 127 -12.01 18.35 -20.23
C GLY A 127 -10.90 18.75 -21.20
N SER A 128 -11.30 19.22 -22.38
CA SER A 128 -10.41 19.86 -23.36
C SER A 128 -10.35 21.38 -23.23
N ASP A 129 -11.02 21.95 -22.25
CA ASP A 129 -11.00 23.37 -21.93
C ASP A 129 -9.59 23.84 -21.54
N LYS A 130 -9.31 25.12 -21.79
CA LYS A 130 -8.00 25.70 -21.57
C LYS A 130 -7.96 26.52 -20.27
N GLY A 131 -6.90 26.42 -19.55
CA GLY A 131 -6.51 27.34 -18.48
C GLY A 131 -5.60 28.44 -19.01
N PHE A 132 -5.06 29.23 -18.09
CA PHE A 132 -4.19 30.37 -18.41
C PHE A 132 -2.96 29.97 -19.22
N VAL A 133 -2.28 28.90 -18.86
CA VAL A 133 -1.05 28.50 -19.57
C VAL A 133 -1.28 28.02 -21.01
N GLN A 134 -2.51 27.71 -21.39
CA GLN A 134 -2.91 27.39 -22.76
C GLN A 134 -3.53 28.59 -23.51
N GLY A 135 -3.49 29.78 -22.92
CA GLY A 135 -3.96 31.04 -23.56
C GLY A 135 -5.35 31.50 -23.15
N ASN A 136 -5.95 30.96 -22.09
CA ASN A 136 -7.21 31.48 -21.55
C ASN A 136 -6.93 32.65 -20.59
N THR A 137 -6.92 33.84 -21.09
CA THR A 137 -6.59 35.09 -20.38
C THR A 137 -7.62 35.49 -19.32
N ASP A 138 -8.88 35.01 -19.43
CA ASP A 138 -9.93 35.25 -18.42
C ASP A 138 -9.56 34.67 -17.06
N LYS A 139 -8.60 33.71 -17.03
CA LYS A 139 -8.10 33.08 -15.81
C LYS A 139 -6.99 33.87 -15.10
N ALA A 140 -6.45 34.93 -15.71
CA ALA A 140 -5.30 35.69 -15.17
C ALA A 140 -5.53 36.20 -13.73
N GLY A 141 -6.72 36.71 -13.44
CA GLY A 141 -7.07 37.20 -12.09
C GLY A 141 -7.10 36.08 -11.04
N THR A 142 -7.64 34.92 -11.41
CA THR A 142 -7.65 33.72 -10.51
C THR A 142 -6.24 33.16 -10.31
N VAL A 143 -5.41 33.17 -11.35
CA VAL A 143 -4.00 32.78 -11.26
C VAL A 143 -3.25 33.74 -10.33
N ALA A 144 -3.44 35.06 -10.48
CA ALA A 144 -2.82 36.07 -9.63
C ALA A 144 -3.22 35.89 -8.14
N ASN A 145 -4.50 35.55 -7.89
CA ASN A 145 -4.95 35.25 -6.52
C ASN A 145 -4.29 33.94 -6.00
N GLY A 146 -4.23 32.89 -6.79
CA GLY A 146 -3.59 31.60 -6.42
C GLY A 146 -2.10 31.76 -6.08
N VAL A 147 -1.36 32.60 -6.82
CA VAL A 147 0.07 32.91 -6.55
C VAL A 147 0.27 33.44 -5.12
N THR A 148 -0.69 34.18 -4.56
CA THR A 148 -0.59 34.68 -3.18
C THR A 148 -0.76 33.64 -2.10
N GLY A 149 -1.06 32.39 -2.45
CA GLY A 149 -1.46 31.34 -1.51
C GLY A 149 -2.86 31.52 -0.93
N LYS A 150 -3.66 32.44 -1.48
CA LYS A 150 -5.01 32.81 -1.01
C LYS A 150 -6.10 32.43 -2.01
N GLY A 151 -5.94 31.35 -2.73
CA GLY A 151 -6.95 30.85 -3.67
C GLY A 151 -8.29 30.49 -3.01
N PHE A 152 -8.28 30.38 -1.68
CA PHE A 152 -9.42 30.39 -0.75
C PHE A 152 -9.05 31.23 0.51
N SER A 153 -9.93 31.32 1.50
CA SER A 153 -9.70 32.10 2.73
C SER A 153 -8.73 31.37 3.70
N ALA A 154 -7.54 31.01 3.21
CA ALA A 154 -6.50 30.40 4.01
C ALA A 154 -5.95 31.36 5.08
N GLN A 155 -5.61 30.82 6.27
CA GLN A 155 -5.04 31.60 7.38
C GLN A 155 -3.52 31.77 7.27
N ALA A 156 -2.84 30.83 6.57
CA ALA A 156 -1.41 30.84 6.35
C ALA A 156 -1.08 30.13 5.03
N PRO A 157 0.09 30.38 4.42
CA PRO A 157 0.52 29.67 3.22
C PRO A 157 0.58 28.15 3.39
N SER A 158 0.88 27.67 4.60
CA SER A 158 0.91 26.24 4.96
C SER A 158 -0.45 25.53 4.80
N GLN A 159 -1.52 26.28 4.73
CA GLN A 159 -2.87 25.73 4.54
C GLN A 159 -3.22 25.51 3.06
N THR A 160 -2.44 26.04 2.13
CA THR A 160 -2.70 25.95 0.69
C THR A 160 -1.73 24.95 0.02
N ILE A 161 -2.30 23.90 -0.60
CA ILE A 161 -1.57 23.02 -1.51
C ILE A 161 -1.75 23.57 -2.93
N ALA A 162 -0.68 24.12 -3.49
CA ALA A 162 -0.64 24.63 -4.87
C ALA A 162 -0.26 23.48 -5.83
N TYR A 163 -1.15 23.09 -6.72
CA TYR A 163 -0.96 21.93 -7.60
C TYR A 163 -1.58 22.13 -8.97
N ALA A 164 -1.22 21.28 -9.92
CA ALA A 164 -1.81 21.24 -11.25
C ALA A 164 -2.40 19.87 -11.60
N ASP A 165 -1.85 18.81 -11.05
CA ASP A 165 -2.33 17.42 -11.22
C ASP A 165 -2.13 16.63 -9.93
N ALA A 166 -2.79 15.47 -9.84
CA ALA A 166 -2.68 14.50 -8.77
C ALA A 166 -2.77 13.08 -9.37
N HIS A 167 -2.99 12.06 -8.53
CA HIS A 167 -3.15 10.68 -8.97
C HIS A 167 -4.48 10.44 -9.70
N ASP A 168 -5.51 11.22 -9.40
CA ASP A 168 -6.82 11.20 -10.05
C ASP A 168 -6.83 12.10 -11.28
N ASN A 169 -7.72 11.81 -12.22
CA ASN A 169 -7.95 12.56 -13.43
C ASN A 169 -6.75 12.56 -14.40
N LEU A 170 -6.78 13.43 -15.42
CA LEU A 170 -5.67 13.55 -16.37
C LEU A 170 -4.40 14.08 -15.67
N ILE A 171 -3.29 13.37 -15.86
CA ILE A 171 -1.97 13.88 -15.49
C ILE A 171 -1.64 15.14 -16.32
N LEU A 172 -0.81 16.03 -15.79
CA LEU A 172 -0.53 17.33 -16.38
C LEU A 172 -0.22 17.30 -17.88
N TRP A 173 0.69 16.42 -18.30
CA TRP A 173 1.07 16.31 -19.70
C TRP A 173 -0.12 15.95 -20.59
N ASP A 174 -0.92 14.97 -20.19
CA ASP A 174 -2.08 14.52 -20.97
C ASP A 174 -3.16 15.60 -21.05
N LYS A 175 -3.35 16.36 -19.97
CA LYS A 175 -4.24 17.53 -19.99
C LYS A 175 -3.76 18.59 -20.98
N ILE A 176 -2.46 18.90 -20.98
CA ILE A 176 -1.87 19.87 -21.93
C ILE A 176 -2.02 19.38 -23.37
N VAL A 177 -1.74 18.12 -23.65
CA VAL A 177 -1.91 17.52 -24.98
C VAL A 177 -3.36 17.60 -25.43
N LYS A 178 -4.30 17.15 -24.60
CA LYS A 178 -5.74 17.11 -24.90
C LYS A 178 -6.34 18.49 -25.14
N SER A 179 -6.00 19.47 -24.31
CA SER A 179 -6.51 20.84 -24.43
C SER A 179 -5.97 21.58 -25.66
N ASN A 180 -4.89 21.09 -26.26
CA ASN A 180 -4.40 21.57 -27.56
C ASN A 180 -4.92 20.74 -28.74
N GLY A 181 -5.98 19.92 -28.55
CA GLY A 181 -6.66 19.18 -29.60
C GLY A 181 -5.87 17.98 -30.15
N SER A 182 -4.98 17.41 -29.34
CA SER A 182 -4.13 16.27 -29.70
C SER A 182 -4.39 15.07 -28.80
N SER A 183 -4.04 13.88 -29.29
CA SER A 183 -3.91 12.62 -28.53
C SER A 183 -2.53 12.00 -28.72
N SER A 184 -1.57 12.80 -29.19
CA SER A 184 -0.18 12.33 -29.37
C SER A 184 0.59 12.44 -28.04
N TRP A 185 0.42 11.48 -27.16
CA TRP A 185 0.97 11.48 -25.80
C TRP A 185 2.51 11.49 -25.74
N ASN A 186 3.17 11.07 -26.81
CA ASN A 186 4.64 11.10 -26.95
C ASN A 186 5.12 12.30 -27.78
N SER A 187 4.31 13.35 -27.90
CA SER A 187 4.67 14.58 -28.63
C SER A 187 5.93 15.24 -28.04
N THR A 188 6.86 15.62 -28.90
CA THR A 188 8.06 16.40 -28.53
C THR A 188 7.91 17.90 -28.84
N SER A 189 6.70 18.37 -29.08
CA SER A 189 6.41 19.77 -29.38
C SER A 189 6.97 20.73 -28.33
N SER A 190 7.78 21.69 -28.77
CA SER A 190 8.32 22.76 -27.92
C SER A 190 7.21 23.65 -27.33
N SER A 191 6.11 23.84 -28.09
CA SER A 191 4.96 24.60 -27.61
C SER A 191 4.29 23.93 -26.42
N LEU A 192 4.06 22.60 -26.46
CA LEU A 192 3.47 21.86 -25.35
C LEU A 192 4.40 21.83 -24.13
N ARG A 193 5.71 21.64 -24.36
CA ARG A 193 6.71 21.68 -23.25
C ARG A 193 6.79 23.06 -22.62
N GLY A 194 6.66 24.14 -23.41
CA GLY A 194 6.61 25.50 -22.88
C GLY A 194 5.39 25.71 -21.96
N GLN A 195 4.23 25.13 -22.29
CA GLN A 195 3.06 25.19 -21.43
C GLN A 195 3.30 24.47 -20.10
N VAL A 196 3.96 23.29 -20.10
CA VAL A 196 4.34 22.58 -18.86
C VAL A 196 5.32 23.42 -18.04
N LYS A 197 6.34 24.03 -18.67
CA LYS A 197 7.28 24.93 -17.98
C LYS A 197 6.58 26.14 -17.33
N LYS A 198 5.54 26.71 -17.98
CA LYS A 198 4.72 27.77 -17.39
C LYS A 198 3.96 27.33 -16.14
N VAL A 199 3.39 26.10 -16.16
CA VAL A 199 2.74 25.55 -14.96
C VAL A 199 3.70 25.54 -13.79
N MET A 200 4.92 25.04 -14.00
CA MET A 200 5.93 24.98 -12.93
C MET A 200 6.44 26.36 -12.54
N GLY A 201 6.55 27.26 -13.52
CA GLY A 201 6.85 28.66 -13.24
C GLY A 201 5.87 29.26 -12.23
N LEU A 202 4.57 29.00 -12.40
CA LEU A 202 3.54 29.43 -11.46
C LEU A 202 3.62 28.70 -10.12
N LEU A 203 3.64 27.36 -10.11
CA LEU A 203 3.58 26.57 -8.86
C LEU A 203 4.81 26.81 -7.97
N LEU A 204 6.02 26.82 -8.55
CA LEU A 204 7.25 26.90 -7.78
C LEU A 204 7.59 28.32 -7.34
N THR A 205 6.97 29.34 -7.92
CA THR A 205 7.14 30.73 -7.49
C THR A 205 5.96 31.29 -6.69
N SER A 206 4.89 30.50 -6.51
CA SER A 206 3.74 30.85 -5.65
C SER A 206 4.05 30.64 -4.18
N GLN A 207 3.29 31.32 -3.33
CA GLN A 207 3.17 30.95 -1.92
C GLN A 207 2.31 29.71 -1.76
N GLY A 208 2.41 29.06 -0.61
CA GLY A 208 1.80 27.77 -0.33
C GLY A 208 2.79 26.60 -0.50
N ILE A 209 2.28 25.41 -0.36
CA ILE A 209 3.05 24.17 -0.49
C ILE A 209 2.90 23.68 -1.94
N PRO A 210 3.94 23.67 -2.75
CA PRO A 210 3.84 23.13 -4.11
C PRO A 210 3.72 21.61 -4.06
N PHE A 211 2.80 21.10 -4.87
CA PHE A 211 2.56 19.67 -5.03
C PHE A 211 2.69 19.31 -6.52
N MET A 212 3.39 18.22 -6.80
CA MET A 212 3.62 17.73 -8.16
C MET A 212 3.52 16.22 -8.19
N THR A 213 2.88 15.69 -9.22
CA THR A 213 2.88 14.26 -9.47
C THR A 213 4.25 13.81 -9.99
N ALA A 214 4.77 12.69 -9.47
CA ALA A 214 6.05 12.13 -9.91
C ALA A 214 6.05 11.89 -11.43
N GLY A 215 7.06 12.43 -12.12
CA GLY A 215 7.20 12.37 -13.56
C GLY A 215 6.66 13.59 -14.31
N SER A 216 5.93 14.52 -13.67
CA SER A 216 5.46 15.75 -14.34
C SER A 216 6.62 16.60 -14.85
N GLU A 217 7.78 16.55 -14.18
CA GLU A 217 9.01 17.24 -14.56
C GLU A 217 9.65 16.70 -15.86
N PHE A 218 9.25 15.54 -16.33
CA PHE A 218 9.65 14.98 -17.64
C PHE A 218 8.45 14.51 -18.46
N CYS A 219 7.32 15.21 -18.33
CA CYS A 219 6.13 15.03 -19.13
C CYS A 219 5.57 13.60 -19.08
N ARG A 220 5.49 12.97 -17.89
CA ARG A 220 4.87 11.67 -17.71
C ARG A 220 3.47 11.65 -18.31
N THR A 221 3.14 10.55 -19.00
CA THR A 221 1.82 10.31 -19.56
C THR A 221 1.18 9.07 -18.94
N LYS A 222 -0.13 9.09 -18.82
CA LYS A 222 -1.00 7.93 -18.61
C LYS A 222 -1.87 7.69 -19.84
N GLN A 223 -1.40 8.13 -21.01
CA GLN A 223 -2.03 7.93 -22.33
C GLN A 223 -3.46 8.47 -22.42
N GLY A 224 -3.77 9.52 -21.64
CA GLY A 224 -5.08 10.15 -21.59
C GLY A 224 -6.10 9.45 -20.69
N ASP A 225 -5.67 8.47 -19.88
CA ASP A 225 -6.53 7.83 -18.91
C ASP A 225 -6.91 8.82 -17.81
N THR A 226 -8.21 8.98 -17.58
CA THR A 226 -8.79 9.90 -16.59
C THR A 226 -9.06 9.22 -15.24
N ASN A 227 -8.96 7.88 -15.16
CA ASN A 227 -9.34 7.13 -13.97
C ASN A 227 -8.49 5.87 -13.79
N SER A 228 -7.18 6.07 -13.74
CA SER A 228 -6.16 5.01 -13.86
C SER A 228 -5.94 4.15 -12.61
N TYR A 229 -6.75 4.30 -11.54
CA TYR A 229 -6.50 3.62 -10.25
C TYR A 229 -6.42 2.09 -10.36
N LYS A 230 -7.06 1.48 -11.35
CA LYS A 230 -7.03 0.04 -11.62
C LYS A 230 -6.54 -0.30 -13.03
N SER A 231 -5.97 0.66 -13.75
CA SER A 231 -5.39 0.42 -15.06
C SER A 231 -4.07 -0.33 -14.93
N SER A 232 -3.65 -0.99 -16.00
CA SER A 232 -2.45 -1.81 -16.04
C SER A 232 -1.16 -1.02 -15.76
N ASP A 233 -0.08 -1.73 -15.48
CA ASP A 233 1.24 -1.15 -15.28
C ASP A 233 1.68 -0.32 -16.50
N ALA A 234 1.35 -0.74 -17.70
CA ALA A 234 1.64 0.01 -18.94
C ALA A 234 1.06 1.45 -18.95
N ILE A 235 0.03 1.72 -18.15
CA ILE A 235 -0.54 3.05 -17.95
C ILE A 235 0.06 3.74 -16.70
N ASN A 236 0.28 2.98 -15.64
CA ASN A 236 0.61 3.52 -14.33
C ASN A 236 2.12 3.60 -14.04
N GLU A 237 2.95 2.79 -14.67
CA GLU A 237 4.40 2.83 -14.51
C GLU A 237 4.99 4.19 -14.91
N ILE A 238 6.15 4.50 -14.35
CA ILE A 238 6.93 5.69 -14.72
C ILE A 238 7.93 5.30 -15.81
N ASP A 239 7.68 5.75 -17.04
CA ASP A 239 8.64 5.59 -18.14
C ASP A 239 9.83 6.54 -17.95
N TRP A 240 10.89 6.03 -17.33
CA TRP A 240 12.13 6.78 -17.07
C TRP A 240 12.89 7.19 -18.34
N SER A 241 12.63 6.58 -19.50
CA SER A 241 13.24 6.97 -20.77
C SER A 241 12.84 8.39 -21.19
N ARG A 242 11.69 8.88 -20.73
CA ARG A 242 11.20 10.23 -20.97
C ARG A 242 12.10 11.32 -20.37
N VAL A 243 12.86 11.03 -19.32
CA VAL A 243 13.84 11.98 -18.75
C VAL A 243 14.82 12.46 -19.81
N LYS A 244 15.29 11.55 -20.68
CA LYS A 244 16.18 11.91 -21.79
C LYS A 244 15.45 12.75 -22.85
N THR A 245 14.24 12.37 -23.21
CA THR A 245 13.44 13.03 -24.24
C THR A 245 13.02 14.45 -23.86
N TYR A 246 12.66 14.65 -22.57
CA TYR A 246 12.17 15.91 -22.03
C TYR A 246 13.16 16.53 -21.02
N SER A 247 14.44 16.31 -21.25
CA SER A 247 15.53 16.78 -20.37
C SER A 247 15.56 18.30 -20.18
N ASP A 248 15.10 19.05 -21.17
CA ASP A 248 14.96 20.51 -21.10
C ASP A 248 13.87 20.94 -20.11
N VAL A 249 12.77 20.18 -19.97
CA VAL A 249 11.73 20.41 -18.99
C VAL A 249 12.27 20.10 -17.60
N ALA A 250 12.91 18.95 -17.42
CA ALA A 250 13.49 18.54 -16.14
C ALA A 250 14.57 19.54 -15.65
N ALA A 251 15.41 20.01 -16.55
CA ALA A 251 16.43 21.01 -16.21
C ALA A 251 15.80 22.36 -15.79
N TYR A 252 14.72 22.76 -16.47
CA TYR A 252 13.98 23.99 -16.13
C TYR A 252 13.33 23.89 -14.75
N TYR A 253 12.68 22.77 -14.45
CA TYR A 253 12.13 22.47 -13.12
C TYR A 253 13.19 22.57 -12.03
N LYS A 254 14.33 21.90 -12.24
CA LYS A 254 15.44 21.95 -11.30
C LYS A 254 15.88 23.37 -11.02
N GLY A 255 16.04 24.19 -12.05
CA GLY A 255 16.42 25.59 -11.90
C GLY A 255 15.40 26.44 -11.13
N LEU A 256 14.11 26.21 -11.34
CA LEU A 256 13.05 26.88 -10.57
C LEU A 256 13.04 26.43 -9.09
N LEU A 257 13.29 25.15 -8.83
CA LEU A 257 13.44 24.63 -7.46
C LEU A 257 14.63 25.28 -6.76
N GLU A 258 15.77 25.44 -7.45
CA GLU A 258 16.95 26.14 -6.92
C GLU A 258 16.60 27.60 -6.56
N ILE A 259 15.83 28.30 -7.41
CA ILE A 259 15.37 29.66 -7.14
C ILE A 259 14.48 29.67 -5.88
N ARG A 260 13.45 28.82 -5.83
CA ARG A 260 12.55 28.72 -4.67
C ARG A 260 13.30 28.40 -3.38
N GLU A 261 14.26 27.47 -3.45
CA GLU A 261 15.00 27.04 -2.27
C GLU A 261 15.83 28.18 -1.65
N ASN A 262 16.37 29.04 -2.48
CA ASN A 262 17.26 30.12 -2.07
C ASN A 262 16.57 31.46 -1.89
N TYR A 263 15.23 31.53 -2.04
CA TYR A 263 14.48 32.76 -1.89
C TYR A 263 13.32 32.62 -0.92
N SER A 264 13.50 33.09 0.31
CA SER A 264 12.60 32.88 1.43
C SER A 264 11.17 33.45 1.26
N PRO A 265 10.91 34.55 0.54
CA PRO A 265 9.54 35.05 0.35
C PRO A 265 8.59 34.05 -0.29
N MET A 266 9.06 33.17 -1.20
CA MET A 266 8.23 32.16 -1.87
C MET A 266 7.82 31.00 -0.95
N LYS A 267 8.56 30.76 0.12
CA LYS A 267 8.34 29.66 1.09
C LYS A 267 8.12 30.14 2.52
N SER A 268 7.66 31.37 2.66
CA SER A 268 7.34 31.97 3.97
C SER A 268 6.19 31.24 4.65
N SER A 269 6.28 31.04 5.97
CA SER A 269 5.22 30.52 6.83
C SER A 269 4.09 31.53 7.06
N THR A 270 4.33 32.80 6.76
CA THR A 270 3.34 33.87 6.78
C THR A 270 3.17 34.46 5.39
N PHE A 271 1.99 35.02 5.10
CA PHE A 271 1.77 35.62 3.79
C PHE A 271 2.74 36.77 3.52
N ASN A 272 3.47 36.65 2.41
CA ASN A 272 4.27 37.72 1.82
C ASN A 272 3.68 38.03 0.43
N THR A 273 2.58 38.76 0.42
CA THR A 273 1.83 39.06 -0.80
C THR A 273 2.71 39.83 -1.79
N PRO A 274 2.97 39.31 -3.00
CA PRO A 274 3.72 40.03 -4.00
C PRO A 274 2.94 41.24 -4.53
N SER A 275 3.65 42.25 -5.04
CA SER A 275 3.04 43.33 -5.81
C SER A 275 2.83 42.90 -7.26
N PHE A 276 1.64 43.15 -7.81
CA PHE A 276 1.34 42.82 -9.21
C PHE A 276 1.58 44.03 -10.10
N GLN A 277 2.27 43.85 -11.21
CA GLN A 277 2.37 44.82 -12.28
C GLN A 277 1.08 44.77 -13.14
N SER A 278 0.45 45.88 -13.37
CA SER A 278 -0.65 46.01 -14.31
C SER A 278 -0.10 45.96 -15.72
N THR A 279 -0.43 44.90 -16.49
CA THR A 279 0.24 44.67 -17.75
C THR A 279 -0.75 44.35 -18.86
N HIS A 280 -0.46 43.35 -19.64
CA HIS A 280 -1.30 42.83 -20.69
C HIS A 280 -2.10 41.60 -20.17
N GLY A 281 -3.33 41.36 -20.65
CA GLY A 281 -4.14 40.25 -20.21
C GLY A 281 -3.49 38.87 -20.41
N ASP A 282 -2.57 38.77 -21.36
CA ASP A 282 -1.78 37.56 -21.61
C ASP A 282 -0.66 37.30 -20.57
N VAL A 283 -0.30 38.31 -19.77
CA VAL A 283 0.84 38.20 -18.85
C VAL A 283 0.42 38.44 -17.40
N VAL A 284 0.71 37.44 -16.56
CA VAL A 284 0.68 37.61 -15.09
C VAL A 284 2.09 37.92 -14.62
N ALA A 285 2.27 39.15 -14.07
CA ALA A 285 3.56 39.63 -13.57
C ALA A 285 3.45 40.05 -12.11
N TYR A 286 4.39 39.59 -11.28
CA TYR A 286 4.39 39.88 -9.84
C TYR A 286 5.79 39.89 -9.26
N THR A 287 5.98 40.75 -8.24
CA THR A 287 7.29 41.00 -7.61
C THR A 287 7.22 40.75 -6.11
N TYR A 288 8.04 39.84 -5.62
CA TYR A 288 8.34 39.69 -4.20
C TYR A 288 9.45 40.65 -3.78
N SER A 289 9.36 41.18 -2.56
CA SER A 289 10.41 41.97 -1.91
C SER A 289 10.96 41.28 -0.67
N ASN A 290 12.25 41.46 -0.42
CA ASN A 290 12.95 40.85 0.70
C ASN A 290 14.00 41.82 1.25
N ASN A 291 14.17 41.88 2.57
CA ASN A 291 15.13 42.74 3.26
C ASN A 291 16.35 41.94 3.80
N LYS A 292 16.49 40.66 3.49
CA LYS A 292 17.63 39.90 3.93
C LYS A 292 18.89 40.21 3.14
N SER A 293 19.99 40.47 3.82
CA SER A 293 21.25 40.84 3.21
C SER A 293 21.95 39.73 2.44
N ASN A 294 21.56 38.49 2.64
CA ASN A 294 22.14 37.27 2.01
C ASN A 294 21.22 36.65 0.96
N GLU A 295 20.16 37.33 0.57
CA GLU A 295 19.23 36.92 -0.49
C GLU A 295 19.04 38.05 -1.50
N TRP A 296 18.37 37.80 -2.61
CA TRP A 296 17.98 38.82 -3.57
C TRP A 296 16.95 39.79 -2.93
N GLY A 297 17.07 41.06 -3.19
CA GLY A 297 16.16 42.08 -2.62
C GLY A 297 14.78 42.05 -3.26
N LYS A 298 14.71 41.90 -4.60
CA LYS A 298 13.47 41.74 -5.34
C LYS A 298 13.59 40.59 -6.36
N VAL A 299 12.50 39.87 -6.52
CA VAL A 299 12.32 38.85 -7.55
C VAL A 299 11.01 39.10 -8.28
N CYS A 300 11.09 39.35 -9.58
CA CYS A 300 9.95 39.52 -10.46
C CYS A 300 9.73 38.28 -11.30
N VAL A 301 8.52 37.76 -11.28
CA VAL A 301 8.08 36.60 -12.08
C VAL A 301 7.09 37.08 -13.13
N LEU A 302 7.28 36.65 -14.37
CA LEU A 302 6.43 37.00 -15.49
C LEU A 302 6.05 35.75 -16.27
N VAL A 303 4.78 35.50 -16.41
CA VAL A 303 4.26 34.31 -17.13
C VAL A 303 3.38 34.76 -18.28
N ASN A 304 3.82 34.46 -19.51
CA ASN A 304 3.12 34.81 -20.74
C ASN A 304 2.26 33.64 -21.21
N ALA A 305 0.94 33.82 -21.18
CA ALA A 305 -0.04 32.83 -21.64
C ALA A 305 -0.05 32.68 -23.16
N SER A 306 0.22 33.76 -23.91
CA SER A 306 0.23 33.74 -25.39
C SER A 306 1.24 32.73 -25.91
N SER A 307 0.82 31.92 -26.86
CA SER A 307 1.69 30.92 -27.52
C SER A 307 2.49 31.53 -28.69
N THR A 308 2.20 32.77 -29.09
CA THR A 308 2.71 33.39 -30.32
C THR A 308 3.28 34.80 -30.14
N ASN A 309 2.80 35.56 -29.14
CA ASN A 309 3.13 36.96 -29.01
C ASN A 309 4.04 37.22 -27.81
N ASP A 310 5.10 37.93 -28.05
CA ASP A 310 5.94 38.51 -27.02
C ASP A 310 5.29 39.79 -26.50
N TRP A 311 5.39 40.05 -25.19
CA TRP A 311 4.78 41.21 -24.60
C TRP A 311 5.76 42.07 -23.77
N PRO A 312 5.92 43.39 -24.10
CA PRO A 312 6.70 44.27 -23.30
C PRO A 312 5.98 44.62 -21.98
N ILE A 313 6.62 44.41 -20.86
CA ILE A 313 6.12 44.64 -19.51
C ILE A 313 6.98 45.68 -18.82
N THR A 314 6.35 46.71 -18.28
CA THR A 314 7.03 47.73 -17.46
C THR A 314 7.27 47.15 -16.05
N LEU A 315 8.55 47.09 -15.68
CA LEU A 315 9.02 46.60 -14.39
C LEU A 315 9.02 47.71 -13.34
N ASP A 316 9.03 47.31 -12.07
CA ASP A 316 9.20 48.23 -10.93
C ASP A 316 10.65 48.71 -10.85
N GLY A 317 10.94 49.73 -11.63
CA GLY A 317 12.27 50.32 -11.77
C GLY A 317 13.19 49.63 -12.80
N SER A 318 14.43 50.09 -12.87
CA SER A 318 15.47 49.58 -13.73
C SER A 318 16.47 48.68 -12.96
N GLY A 319 17.38 48.05 -13.71
CA GLY A 319 18.46 47.25 -13.12
C GLY A 319 18.02 45.83 -12.71
N TRP A 320 17.58 45.04 -13.68
CA TRP A 320 17.16 43.64 -13.51
C TRP A 320 18.10 42.70 -14.22
N THR A 321 18.33 41.56 -13.61
CA THR A 321 19.11 40.40 -14.13
C THR A 321 18.16 39.26 -14.36
N VAL A 322 18.18 38.65 -15.53
CA VAL A 322 17.37 37.49 -15.89
C VAL A 322 18.03 36.23 -15.32
N VAL A 323 17.26 35.39 -14.62
CA VAL A 323 17.71 34.11 -14.06
C VAL A 323 16.84 32.95 -14.55
N ALA A 324 15.68 33.26 -15.18
CA ALA A 324 14.91 32.29 -15.96
C ALA A 324 14.28 33.03 -17.16
N ASP A 325 14.37 32.43 -18.36
CA ASP A 325 13.95 33.05 -19.62
C ASP A 325 12.90 32.22 -20.39
N GLY A 326 12.33 31.16 -19.77
CA GLY A 326 11.41 30.20 -20.39
C GLY A 326 12.09 29.00 -21.03
N THR A 327 13.39 29.08 -21.29
CA THR A 327 14.21 27.94 -21.79
C THR A 327 15.11 27.39 -20.70
N THR A 328 15.80 28.25 -20.01
CA THR A 328 16.74 27.98 -18.93
C THR A 328 16.29 28.66 -17.64
N ALA A 329 16.47 28.02 -16.50
CA ALA A 329 16.26 28.56 -15.18
C ALA A 329 17.41 28.18 -14.24
N GLY A 330 17.65 28.98 -13.19
CA GLY A 330 18.66 28.70 -12.18
C GLY A 330 19.11 29.95 -11.43
N LEU A 331 20.26 29.89 -10.78
CA LEU A 331 20.81 30.98 -9.97
C LEU A 331 21.83 31.83 -10.74
N LYS A 332 22.15 31.46 -11.98
CA LYS A 332 23.12 32.18 -12.81
C LYS A 332 22.45 33.27 -13.66
N SER A 333 23.16 34.34 -13.91
CA SER A 333 22.72 35.38 -14.84
C SER A 333 22.62 34.84 -16.27
N LEU A 334 21.47 35.04 -16.91
CA LEU A 334 21.25 34.79 -18.35
C LEU A 334 21.36 36.10 -19.16
N GLY A 335 21.51 37.26 -18.50
CA GLY A 335 21.60 38.57 -19.10
C GLY A 335 21.01 39.64 -18.20
N THR A 336 21.13 40.90 -18.63
CA THR A 336 20.61 42.06 -17.92
C THR A 336 19.58 42.81 -18.77
N VAL A 337 18.57 43.41 -18.12
CA VAL A 337 17.51 44.19 -18.77
C VAL A 337 17.98 45.63 -18.93
N SER A 338 17.92 46.17 -20.13
CA SER A 338 18.19 47.57 -20.41
C SER A 338 16.93 48.39 -20.10
N GLY A 339 17.06 49.35 -19.18
CA GLY A 339 15.94 50.23 -18.78
C GLY A 339 14.99 49.53 -17.80
N ASN A 340 13.71 49.84 -17.90
CA ASN A 340 12.62 49.33 -17.04
C ASN A 340 11.56 48.51 -17.78
N THR A 341 11.86 48.09 -19.00
CA THR A 341 10.94 47.28 -19.80
C THR A 341 11.58 45.94 -20.16
N TYR A 342 10.86 44.85 -19.88
CA TYR A 342 11.27 43.51 -20.28
C TYR A 342 10.24 42.91 -21.26
N THR A 343 10.71 42.46 -22.41
CA THR A 343 9.85 41.77 -23.37
C THR A 343 9.81 40.31 -22.98
N VAL A 344 8.67 39.88 -22.47
CA VAL A 344 8.41 38.49 -22.02
C VAL A 344 8.16 37.61 -23.26
N PRO A 345 9.01 36.63 -23.56
CA PRO A 345 8.82 35.79 -24.73
C PRO A 345 7.47 35.05 -24.73
N ALA A 346 6.96 34.79 -25.90
CA ALA A 346 5.76 33.94 -26.04
C ALA A 346 5.96 32.57 -25.35
N ASN A 347 4.91 32.05 -24.78
CA ASN A 347 4.86 30.70 -24.19
C ASN A 347 5.94 30.46 -23.11
N SER A 348 6.24 31.46 -22.30
CA SER A 348 7.37 31.41 -21.34
C SER A 348 6.93 31.79 -19.93
N ALA A 349 7.70 31.30 -18.94
CA ALA A 349 7.72 31.84 -17.59
C ALA A 349 9.13 32.35 -17.33
N CYS A 350 9.27 33.62 -16.95
CA CYS A 350 10.55 34.26 -16.73
C CYS A 350 10.72 34.70 -15.28
N VAL A 351 11.94 34.69 -14.77
CA VAL A 351 12.25 35.18 -13.43
C VAL A 351 13.41 36.16 -13.55
N LEU A 352 13.20 37.38 -13.02
CA LEU A 352 14.17 38.45 -12.96
C LEU A 352 14.47 38.77 -11.51
N VAL A 353 15.71 39.14 -11.23
CA VAL A 353 16.15 39.54 -9.89
C VAL A 353 16.78 40.92 -9.95
N GLN A 354 16.68 41.69 -8.88
CA GLN A 354 17.25 43.03 -8.81
C GLN A 354 18.77 42.94 -8.91
N SER A 355 19.37 43.60 -9.93
CA SER A 355 20.79 43.49 -10.23
C SER A 355 21.70 43.97 -9.10
N SER A 356 21.27 45.02 -8.36
CA SER A 356 22.02 45.57 -7.23
C SER A 356 22.20 44.56 -6.07
N THR A 357 21.32 43.55 -6.01
CA THR A 357 21.36 42.49 -4.98
C THR A 357 21.68 41.11 -5.57
N PHE A 358 21.95 41.02 -6.86
CA PHE A 358 22.21 39.73 -7.53
C PHE A 358 23.33 38.93 -6.84
N ASN A 359 24.43 39.58 -6.52
CA ASN A 359 25.60 38.96 -5.88
C ASN A 359 25.43 38.79 -4.35
N ASN A 360 24.33 39.26 -3.76
CA ASN A 360 24.08 39.05 -2.34
C ASN A 360 23.68 37.62 -2.00
N LEU A 361 23.10 36.86 -2.97
CA LEU A 361 22.65 35.52 -2.75
C LEU A 361 23.82 34.64 -2.31
N LYS A 362 23.73 34.18 -1.07
CA LYS A 362 24.62 33.16 -0.55
C LYS A 362 23.85 31.87 -0.63
N VAL A 363 24.15 31.05 -1.64
CA VAL A 363 23.67 29.69 -1.72
C VAL A 363 24.21 29.00 -0.49
N SER A 364 23.31 28.60 0.38
CA SER A 364 23.65 27.74 1.50
C SER A 364 24.11 26.40 0.90
N GLU A 365 25.42 26.15 0.93
CA GLU A 365 25.89 24.80 0.68
C GLU A 365 25.18 23.93 1.71
N LYS A 366 24.38 22.96 1.22
CA LYS A 366 23.76 21.96 2.11
C LYS A 366 24.90 21.19 2.75
N THR A 367 25.23 21.55 3.98
CA THR A 367 26.13 20.74 4.81
C THR A 367 25.33 19.58 5.39
N PHE A 368 25.95 18.42 5.44
CA PHE A 368 25.33 17.21 5.94
C PHE A 368 26.10 16.72 7.16
N GLY A 369 25.38 16.30 8.18
CA GLY A 369 25.91 15.45 9.22
C GLY A 369 25.62 13.99 8.92
N THR A 370 26.40 13.10 9.50
CA THR A 370 26.27 11.65 9.30
C THR A 370 25.76 11.01 10.58
N VAL A 371 24.69 10.22 10.50
CA VAL A 371 24.18 9.40 11.61
C VAL A 371 24.53 7.95 11.30
N THR A 372 25.30 7.33 12.18
CA THR A 372 25.67 5.92 12.11
C THR A 372 25.00 5.16 13.23
N ILE A 373 24.23 4.14 12.90
CA ILE A 373 23.56 3.25 13.84
C ILE A 373 24.23 1.89 13.78
N LYS A 374 24.70 1.42 14.93
CA LYS A 374 25.23 0.06 15.07
C LYS A 374 24.30 -0.76 15.94
N HIS A 375 24.07 -1.97 15.52
CA HIS A 375 23.39 -3.00 16.29
C HIS A 375 24.44 -4.07 16.61
N ILE A 376 24.70 -4.31 17.88
CA ILE A 376 25.72 -5.28 18.34
C ILE A 376 25.11 -6.25 19.34
N ASP A 377 25.66 -7.47 19.41
CA ASP A 377 25.34 -8.37 20.52
C ASP A 377 26.08 -7.96 21.81
N ASP A 378 25.76 -8.61 22.90
CA ASP A 378 26.37 -8.34 24.20
C ASP A 378 27.84 -8.82 24.31
N SER A 379 28.34 -9.52 23.32
CA SER A 379 29.76 -9.87 23.13
C SER A 379 30.51 -8.82 22.30
N GLY A 380 29.79 -7.85 21.70
CA GLY A 380 30.32 -6.78 20.87
C GLY A 380 30.40 -7.11 19.37
N ASN A 381 29.86 -8.27 18.93
CA ASN A 381 29.80 -8.59 17.51
C ASN A 381 28.77 -7.72 16.81
N VAL A 382 29.10 -7.19 15.63
CA VAL A 382 28.21 -6.35 14.84
C VAL A 382 27.18 -7.21 14.14
N LEU A 383 25.90 -7.01 14.48
CA LEU A 383 24.75 -7.64 13.83
C LEU A 383 24.33 -6.86 12.58
N LYS A 384 24.35 -5.51 12.67
CA LYS A 384 23.98 -4.62 11.56
C LYS A 384 24.61 -3.25 11.77
N THR A 385 24.96 -2.58 10.68
CA THR A 385 25.33 -1.17 10.66
C THR A 385 24.58 -0.45 9.55
N SER A 386 24.03 0.71 9.87
CA SER A 386 23.45 1.61 8.88
C SER A 386 24.00 3.01 9.06
N THR A 387 24.13 3.74 7.95
CA THR A 387 24.63 5.10 7.95
C THR A 387 23.78 5.93 7.01
N ALA A 388 23.31 7.10 7.49
CA ALA A 388 22.53 8.04 6.69
C ALA A 388 23.08 9.45 6.85
N LYS A 389 22.97 10.24 5.77
CA LYS A 389 23.32 11.67 5.76
C LYS A 389 22.07 12.50 5.90
N TYR A 390 22.07 13.45 6.81
CA TYR A 390 20.98 14.38 7.08
C TYR A 390 21.48 15.80 6.86
N ALA A 391 20.64 16.64 6.25
CA ALA A 391 20.98 18.05 6.06
C ALA A 391 21.07 18.76 7.41
N ASP A 392 21.91 19.79 7.46
CA ASP A 392 22.05 20.69 8.61
C ASP A 392 20.67 21.23 9.05
N GLY A 393 20.42 21.23 10.36
CA GLY A 393 19.16 21.67 10.95
C GLY A 393 18.01 20.66 10.88
N THR A 394 18.18 19.49 10.21
CA THR A 394 17.16 18.43 10.24
C THR A 394 17.24 17.61 11.53
N THR A 395 16.13 17.00 11.92
CA THR A 395 16.09 16.14 13.09
C THR A 395 16.28 14.69 12.65
N TYR A 396 17.17 13.96 13.34
CA TYR A 396 17.26 12.51 13.20
C TYR A 396 16.62 11.82 14.39
N ARG A 397 16.13 10.61 14.16
CA ARG A 397 15.68 9.65 15.17
C ARG A 397 16.20 8.28 14.78
N THR A 398 16.56 7.50 15.76
CA THR A 398 17.04 6.13 15.58
C THR A 398 16.24 5.19 16.49
N TYR A 399 16.13 3.94 16.06
CA TYR A 399 15.31 2.94 16.74
C TYR A 399 16.04 1.59 16.74
N PRO A 400 15.73 0.70 17.72
CA PRO A 400 16.14 -0.68 17.63
C PRO A 400 15.63 -1.33 16.34
N ASP A 401 16.44 -2.17 15.71
CA ASP A 401 16.03 -2.87 14.49
C ASP A 401 15.02 -3.98 14.82
N THR A 402 13.82 -3.91 14.28
CA THR A 402 12.73 -4.86 14.52
C THR A 402 13.06 -6.26 14.03
N THR A 403 13.89 -6.39 12.98
CA THR A 403 14.32 -7.70 12.48
C THR A 403 15.31 -8.37 13.44
N ILE A 404 16.12 -7.59 14.14
CA ILE A 404 17.03 -8.09 15.18
C ILE A 404 16.25 -8.40 16.45
N LEU A 405 15.28 -7.57 16.86
CA LEU A 405 14.41 -7.82 18.00
C LEU A 405 13.61 -9.12 17.86
N TYR A 406 13.54 -9.66 16.67
CA TYR A 406 12.93 -10.97 16.45
C TYR A 406 13.72 -12.10 17.11
N ASP A 407 15.05 -12.03 17.09
CA ASP A 407 15.96 -13.08 17.60
C ASP A 407 16.64 -12.70 18.93
N TYR A 408 16.62 -11.41 19.25
CA TYR A 408 17.34 -10.82 20.38
C TYR A 408 16.42 -9.91 21.21
N ALA A 409 16.76 -9.71 22.47
CA ALA A 409 16.15 -8.70 23.31
C ALA A 409 17.05 -7.47 23.39
N LEU A 410 16.47 -6.26 23.29
CA LEU A 410 17.23 -5.02 23.50
C LEU A 410 17.72 -4.98 24.96
N LYS A 411 19.03 -4.85 25.14
CA LYS A 411 19.69 -4.82 26.46
C LYS A 411 20.10 -3.41 26.88
N ASP A 412 20.62 -2.62 25.95
CA ASP A 412 21.15 -1.29 26.21
C ASP A 412 21.09 -0.41 24.96
N THR A 413 21.09 0.90 25.16
CA THR A 413 21.16 1.89 24.08
C THR A 413 22.20 2.94 24.42
N GLN A 414 23.23 3.08 23.60
CA GLN A 414 24.34 3.99 23.75
C GLN A 414 24.29 5.10 22.72
N GLY A 415 24.52 6.33 23.15
CA GLY A 415 24.43 7.52 22.31
C GLY A 415 23.06 8.19 22.40
N VAL A 416 22.91 9.30 21.68
CA VAL A 416 21.67 10.09 21.63
C VAL A 416 20.84 9.63 20.46
N THR A 417 19.68 9.05 20.75
CA THR A 417 18.81 8.42 19.73
C THR A 417 18.05 9.41 18.86
N SER A 418 18.00 10.67 19.23
CA SER A 418 17.36 11.72 18.42
C SER A 418 18.02 13.07 18.68
N GLY A 419 18.00 13.95 17.70
CA GLY A 419 18.55 15.29 17.85
C GLY A 419 18.57 16.06 16.52
N THR A 420 18.96 17.34 16.59
CA THR A 420 19.14 18.14 15.40
C THR A 420 20.55 17.96 14.85
N VAL A 421 20.64 17.65 13.57
CA VAL A 421 21.90 17.46 12.86
C VAL A 421 22.59 18.82 12.66
N THR A 422 23.90 18.85 12.92
CA THR A 422 24.78 19.95 12.54
C THR A 422 25.70 19.46 11.40
N GLY A 423 25.79 20.22 10.34
CA GLY A 423 26.62 19.90 9.19
C GLY A 423 28.09 19.63 9.58
N GLY A 424 28.69 18.64 8.98
CA GLY A 424 30.05 18.18 9.26
C GLY A 424 30.22 17.33 10.51
N LYS A 425 29.17 17.13 11.32
CA LYS A 425 29.21 16.27 12.52
C LYS A 425 28.79 14.84 12.25
N ASN A 426 29.40 13.93 13.01
CA ASN A 426 29.04 12.52 13.04
C ASN A 426 28.31 12.20 14.36
N TYR A 427 27.21 11.49 14.25
CA TYR A 427 26.39 11.02 15.36
C TYR A 427 26.41 9.49 15.33
N ASN A 428 26.75 8.89 16.48
CA ASN A 428 26.81 7.44 16.59
C ASN A 428 25.82 6.98 17.64
N VAL A 429 25.00 6.01 17.28
CA VAL A 429 24.07 5.33 18.18
C VAL A 429 24.36 3.84 18.12
N THR A 430 24.42 3.19 19.27
CA THR A 430 24.64 1.75 19.34
C THR A 430 23.55 1.12 20.17
N TYR A 431 22.82 0.18 19.56
CA TYR A 431 21.87 -0.69 20.21
C TYR A 431 22.56 -2.00 20.56
N VAL A 432 22.56 -2.35 21.83
CA VAL A 432 23.16 -3.58 22.35
C VAL A 432 22.07 -4.59 22.62
N TYR A 433 22.21 -5.77 22.09
CA TYR A 433 21.22 -6.83 22.21
C TYR A 433 21.79 -8.03 22.95
N SER A 434 20.97 -8.70 23.76
CA SER A 434 21.26 -10.02 24.30
C SER A 434 20.46 -11.06 23.54
N SER A 435 21.06 -12.24 23.32
CA SER A 435 20.32 -13.38 22.77
C SER A 435 19.11 -13.66 23.66
N SER A 436 17.94 -13.72 23.06
CA SER A 436 16.71 -14.09 23.77
C SER A 436 16.70 -15.56 24.22
N GLY A 437 17.62 -16.37 23.69
CA GLY A 437 17.60 -17.82 23.84
C GLY A 437 16.52 -18.52 23.01
N ILE A 438 15.67 -17.76 22.35
CA ILE A 438 14.60 -18.25 21.46
C ILE A 438 15.16 -18.34 20.04
N ARG A 439 15.09 -19.51 19.43
CA ARG A 439 15.51 -19.71 18.05
C ARG A 439 14.43 -19.19 17.11
N SER A 440 14.82 -18.61 16.01
CA SER A 440 13.91 -18.28 14.91
C SER A 440 14.34 -18.94 13.59
N GLY A 441 13.42 -19.04 12.65
CA GLY A 441 13.67 -19.60 11.35
C GLY A 441 12.49 -19.39 10.41
N TYR A 442 12.48 -20.07 9.29
CA TYR A 442 11.48 -19.91 8.25
C TYR A 442 10.64 -21.15 8.05
N VAL A 443 9.35 -20.94 7.83
CA VAL A 443 8.47 -21.93 7.19
C VAL A 443 8.32 -21.49 5.73
N ALA A 444 8.89 -22.29 4.83
CA ALA A 444 8.85 -22.06 3.39
C ALA A 444 7.77 -22.94 2.76
N VAL A 445 6.89 -22.37 1.95
CA VAL A 445 5.78 -23.05 1.29
C VAL A 445 6.04 -23.06 -0.21
N ASN A 446 6.21 -24.23 -0.76
CA ASN A 446 6.34 -24.44 -2.20
C ASN A 446 5.03 -24.98 -2.78
N TYR A 447 4.76 -24.61 -4.00
CA TYR A 447 3.64 -25.06 -4.79
C TYR A 447 4.23 -25.74 -6.04
N VAL A 448 4.10 -27.07 -6.10
CA VAL A 448 4.77 -27.87 -7.13
C VAL A 448 3.80 -28.79 -7.87
N ASP A 449 4.13 -29.15 -9.10
CA ASP A 449 3.41 -30.19 -9.82
C ASP A 449 3.81 -31.61 -9.35
N GLU A 450 3.27 -32.64 -9.99
CA GLU A 450 3.56 -34.06 -9.69
C GLU A 450 5.02 -34.43 -9.93
N ASN A 451 5.76 -33.67 -10.74
CA ASN A 451 7.18 -33.85 -11.05
C ASN A 451 8.09 -33.08 -10.09
N GLY A 452 7.52 -32.23 -9.21
CA GLY A 452 8.26 -31.40 -8.29
C GLY A 452 8.66 -30.03 -8.90
N GLU A 453 8.19 -29.71 -10.11
CA GLU A 453 8.44 -28.42 -10.75
C GLU A 453 7.56 -27.33 -10.12
N SER A 454 8.14 -26.14 -9.91
CA SER A 454 7.45 -25.03 -9.28
C SER A 454 6.39 -24.45 -10.22
N ILE A 455 5.14 -24.42 -9.77
CA ILE A 455 4.00 -23.82 -10.49
C ILE A 455 3.57 -22.48 -9.92
N LYS A 456 4.15 -22.08 -8.80
CA LYS A 456 3.95 -20.76 -8.16
C LYS A 456 5.14 -20.44 -7.26
N ASN A 457 5.43 -19.14 -7.10
CA ASN A 457 6.54 -18.68 -6.26
C ASN A 457 6.43 -19.17 -4.81
N THR A 458 7.56 -19.57 -4.23
CA THR A 458 7.69 -19.95 -2.83
C THR A 458 7.30 -18.78 -1.92
N VAL A 459 6.52 -19.06 -0.88
CA VAL A 459 6.21 -18.10 0.19
C VAL A 459 6.98 -18.50 1.44
N SER A 460 7.81 -17.61 1.97
CA SER A 460 8.60 -17.86 3.18
C SER A 460 8.20 -16.88 4.28
N THR A 461 7.80 -17.42 5.44
CA THR A 461 7.41 -16.64 6.61
C THR A 461 8.32 -16.96 7.78
N LYS A 462 8.82 -15.94 8.47
CA LYS A 462 9.71 -16.11 9.63
C LYS A 462 8.87 -16.29 10.91
N TYR A 463 9.26 -17.27 11.73
CA TYR A 463 8.62 -17.59 13.03
C TYR A 463 9.67 -17.71 14.11
N ARG A 464 9.27 -17.48 15.37
CA ARG A 464 10.04 -17.79 16.57
C ARG A 464 9.68 -19.17 17.10
N GLU A 465 10.61 -19.82 17.77
CA GLU A 465 10.35 -21.04 18.53
C GLU A 465 9.22 -20.79 19.54
N GLY A 466 8.17 -21.59 19.48
CA GLY A 466 6.94 -21.42 20.25
C GLY A 466 5.80 -20.73 19.53
N ASP A 467 6.05 -20.06 18.40
CA ASP A 467 4.98 -19.46 17.61
C ASP A 467 4.12 -20.55 16.94
N SER A 468 2.82 -20.39 17.01
CA SER A 468 1.90 -21.22 16.23
C SER A 468 1.89 -20.78 14.77
N TYR A 469 1.90 -21.71 13.85
CA TYR A 469 1.73 -21.44 12.42
C TYR A 469 0.64 -22.30 11.81
N SER A 470 0.00 -21.76 10.79
CA SER A 470 -0.93 -22.46 9.93
C SER A 470 -0.72 -21.99 8.50
N VAL A 471 -0.44 -22.93 7.62
CA VAL A 471 -0.13 -22.69 6.21
C VAL A 471 -1.22 -23.30 5.35
N PRO A 472 -2.17 -22.51 4.86
CA PRO A 472 -3.20 -22.98 3.95
C PRO A 472 -2.62 -23.24 2.55
N PHE A 473 -3.19 -24.22 1.86
CA PHE A 473 -2.99 -24.32 0.42
C PHE A 473 -3.67 -23.14 -0.30
N THR A 474 -3.32 -22.92 -1.56
CA THR A 474 -3.95 -21.90 -2.41
C THR A 474 -4.52 -22.54 -3.67
N SER A 475 -5.63 -22.01 -4.19
CA SER A 475 -6.13 -22.43 -5.51
C SER A 475 -5.20 -21.89 -6.60
N ILE A 476 -4.85 -22.74 -7.55
CA ILE A 476 -3.99 -22.43 -8.69
C ILE A 476 -4.76 -22.76 -9.97
N GLN A 477 -4.89 -21.77 -10.84
CA GLN A 477 -5.62 -21.90 -12.11
C GLN A 477 -5.01 -23.04 -12.96
N GLY A 478 -5.85 -23.93 -13.50
CA GLY A 478 -5.41 -25.06 -14.30
C GLY A 478 -4.92 -26.28 -13.51
N TYR A 479 -4.91 -26.22 -12.18
CA TYR A 479 -4.43 -27.28 -11.31
C TYR A 479 -5.44 -27.63 -10.22
N GLN A 480 -5.39 -28.87 -9.77
CA GLN A 480 -6.11 -29.40 -8.61
C GLN A 480 -5.12 -29.80 -7.53
N LEU A 481 -5.38 -29.47 -6.26
CA LEU A 481 -4.59 -29.96 -5.14
C LEU A 481 -4.62 -31.50 -5.09
N ASP A 482 -3.45 -32.12 -5.02
CA ASP A 482 -3.32 -33.56 -4.81
C ASP A 482 -3.44 -33.88 -3.33
N THR A 483 -4.65 -34.17 -2.88
CA THR A 483 -4.93 -34.47 -1.46
C THR A 483 -4.42 -35.83 -1.01
N ASP A 484 -4.00 -36.70 -1.95
CA ASP A 484 -3.30 -37.97 -1.63
C ASP A 484 -1.82 -37.72 -1.25
N LYS A 485 -1.29 -36.51 -1.59
CA LYS A 485 0.06 -36.08 -1.25
C LYS A 485 0.01 -34.79 -0.41
N TYR A 486 -1.01 -34.65 0.46
CA TYR A 486 -1.11 -33.49 1.32
C TYR A 486 0.07 -33.41 2.27
N PRO A 487 0.76 -32.27 2.39
CA PRO A 487 1.95 -32.19 3.23
C PRO A 487 1.62 -32.31 4.72
N ALA A 488 2.49 -33.04 5.45
CA ALA A 488 2.44 -33.09 6.90
C ALA A 488 2.76 -31.72 7.51
N ASN A 489 2.32 -31.52 8.75
CA ASN A 489 2.68 -30.36 9.55
C ASN A 489 2.38 -28.98 8.90
N THR A 490 1.26 -28.88 8.17
CA THR A 490 0.78 -27.60 7.65
C THR A 490 0.30 -26.66 8.75
N THR A 491 0.10 -27.19 9.94
CA THR A 491 -0.20 -26.44 11.17
C THR A 491 0.65 -26.95 12.31
N GLY A 492 1.00 -26.12 13.26
CA GLY A 492 1.79 -26.56 14.42
C GLY A 492 2.45 -25.42 15.18
N THR A 493 3.35 -25.78 16.07
CA THR A 493 4.20 -24.84 16.77
C THR A 493 5.61 -24.91 16.19
N PHE A 494 6.17 -23.78 15.84
CA PHE A 494 7.51 -23.69 15.27
C PHE A 494 8.57 -24.06 16.29
N ASN A 495 9.45 -24.98 15.95
CA ASN A 495 10.45 -25.55 16.86
C ASN A 495 11.86 -24.92 16.74
N GLY A 496 11.97 -23.78 16.06
CA GLY A 496 13.23 -23.08 15.82
C GLY A 496 14.07 -23.62 14.65
N THR A 497 13.53 -24.54 13.85
CA THR A 497 14.24 -25.13 12.68
C THR A 497 13.51 -24.79 11.39
N ASN A 498 14.26 -24.35 10.37
CA ASN A 498 13.66 -24.08 9.05
C ASN A 498 12.89 -25.30 8.54
N THR A 499 11.67 -25.07 8.14
CA THR A 499 10.74 -26.10 7.67
C THR A 499 10.28 -25.76 6.26
N THR A 500 10.22 -26.77 5.39
CA THR A 500 9.69 -26.63 4.03
C THR A 500 8.43 -27.47 3.89
N ILE A 501 7.37 -26.87 3.38
CA ILE A 501 6.07 -27.49 3.13
C ILE A 501 5.81 -27.43 1.63
N ASN A 502 5.62 -28.59 0.99
CA ASN A 502 5.37 -28.67 -0.44
C ASN A 502 3.92 -29.09 -0.68
N PHE A 503 3.09 -28.22 -1.20
CA PHE A 503 1.79 -28.58 -1.73
C PHE A 503 1.94 -29.08 -3.15
N VAL A 504 1.51 -30.32 -3.40
CA VAL A 504 1.56 -30.97 -4.71
C VAL A 504 0.23 -30.78 -5.42
N TYR A 505 0.29 -30.47 -6.69
CA TYR A 505 -0.88 -30.26 -7.54
C TYR A 505 -0.82 -31.14 -8.76
N LYS A 506 -1.97 -31.65 -9.19
CA LYS A 506 -2.18 -32.33 -10.46
C LYS A 506 -2.69 -31.33 -11.48
N ALA A 507 -2.15 -31.34 -12.69
CA ALA A 507 -2.79 -30.63 -13.79
C ALA A 507 -4.21 -31.16 -13.98
N LEU A 508 -5.16 -30.29 -14.31
CA LEU A 508 -6.51 -30.74 -14.61
C LEU A 508 -6.50 -31.68 -15.81
N ASP A 509 -7.17 -32.82 -15.74
CA ASP A 509 -7.24 -33.84 -16.79
C ASP A 509 -7.80 -33.30 -18.11
N SER A 510 -8.57 -32.22 -18.07
CA SER A 510 -9.10 -31.56 -19.25
C SER A 510 -8.10 -30.58 -19.82
N THR A 511 -7.68 -30.81 -21.06
CA THR A 511 -6.87 -29.85 -21.82
C THR A 511 -7.69 -28.70 -22.41
N SER A 512 -8.99 -28.69 -22.15
CA SER A 512 -9.91 -27.69 -22.70
C SER A 512 -11.08 -27.40 -21.78
N SER A 513 -11.65 -26.21 -21.90
CA SER A 513 -12.94 -25.80 -21.33
C SER A 513 -13.95 -25.52 -22.43
N VAL A 514 -15.23 -25.51 -22.07
CA VAL A 514 -16.35 -25.28 -23.02
C VAL A 514 -17.23 -24.16 -22.48
N VAL A 515 -17.51 -23.18 -23.33
CA VAL A 515 -18.48 -22.14 -22.99
C VAL A 515 -19.64 -22.09 -23.98
N HIS A 516 -20.84 -22.01 -23.43
CA HIS A 516 -22.10 -21.84 -24.12
C HIS A 516 -22.58 -20.38 -23.89
N TYR A 517 -22.84 -19.65 -24.96
CA TYR A 517 -23.28 -18.25 -24.91
C TYR A 517 -24.65 -18.11 -25.54
N TYR A 518 -25.59 -17.54 -24.81
CA TYR A 518 -26.92 -17.19 -25.35
C TYR A 518 -26.88 -15.83 -26.02
N ASN A 519 -26.90 -15.81 -27.34
CA ASN A 519 -26.80 -14.61 -28.17
C ASN A 519 -28.15 -13.86 -28.23
N SER A 520 -28.55 -13.25 -27.12
CA SER A 520 -29.82 -12.51 -27.00
C SER A 520 -29.89 -11.29 -27.93
N ASN A 521 -28.75 -10.75 -28.33
CA ASN A 521 -28.65 -9.58 -29.20
C ASN A 521 -28.61 -9.90 -30.69
N ASN A 522 -28.74 -11.17 -31.07
CA ASN A 522 -28.68 -11.66 -32.44
C ASN A 522 -27.42 -11.16 -33.20
N TRP A 523 -26.29 -11.08 -32.52
CA TRP A 523 -25.02 -10.72 -33.13
C TRP A 523 -24.62 -11.75 -34.20
N SER A 524 -24.08 -11.31 -35.32
CA SER A 524 -23.52 -12.18 -36.36
C SER A 524 -22.02 -12.34 -36.15
N ASN A 525 -21.48 -13.53 -36.45
CA ASN A 525 -20.05 -13.84 -36.35
C ASN A 525 -19.46 -13.57 -34.94
N VAL A 526 -20.15 -13.98 -33.88
CA VAL A 526 -19.69 -13.85 -32.50
C VAL A 526 -18.40 -14.62 -32.34
N ARG A 527 -17.38 -13.98 -31.77
CA ARG A 527 -16.09 -14.57 -31.39
C ARG A 527 -16.03 -14.75 -29.89
N CYS A 528 -15.39 -15.82 -29.49
CA CYS A 528 -15.03 -16.07 -28.10
C CYS A 528 -13.54 -15.77 -27.95
N TYR A 529 -13.20 -14.70 -27.30
CA TYR A 529 -11.83 -14.37 -26.90
C TYR A 529 -11.57 -14.92 -25.50
N ALA A 530 -10.45 -15.63 -25.32
CA ALA A 530 -10.06 -16.20 -24.04
C ALA A 530 -8.64 -15.76 -23.68
N TYR A 531 -8.42 -15.51 -22.36
CA TYR A 531 -7.13 -15.16 -21.82
C TYR A 531 -6.94 -15.80 -20.42
N THR A 532 -5.70 -16.08 -20.06
CA THR A 532 -5.33 -16.63 -18.75
C THR A 532 -4.75 -15.54 -17.84
N ASP A 533 -4.61 -15.82 -16.52
CA ASP A 533 -3.91 -14.93 -15.58
C ASP A 533 -2.44 -14.69 -15.98
N GLY A 534 -1.84 -15.62 -16.71
CA GLY A 534 -0.50 -15.49 -17.30
C GLY A 534 -0.43 -14.65 -18.57
N GLY A 535 -1.57 -14.11 -19.06
CA GLY A 535 -1.65 -13.34 -20.28
C GLY A 535 -1.61 -14.15 -21.57
N GLU A 536 -1.76 -15.48 -21.50
CA GLU A 536 -1.88 -16.33 -22.67
C GLU A 536 -3.25 -16.17 -23.31
N GLU A 537 -3.31 -16.28 -24.62
CA GLU A 537 -4.52 -16.14 -25.44
C GLU A 537 -4.83 -17.48 -26.15
N PRO A 538 -5.33 -18.50 -25.44
CA PRO A 538 -5.35 -19.89 -25.88
C PRO A 538 -6.19 -20.13 -27.16
N ASN A 539 -7.18 -19.32 -27.46
CA ASN A 539 -8.01 -19.44 -28.65
C ASN A 539 -7.84 -18.29 -29.65
N GLY A 540 -6.69 -17.62 -29.61
CA GLY A 540 -6.27 -16.57 -30.55
C GLY A 540 -6.44 -15.16 -30.00
N LYS A 541 -5.70 -14.21 -30.61
CA LYS A 541 -5.75 -12.79 -30.27
C LYS A 541 -7.13 -12.20 -30.53
N TRP A 542 -7.47 -11.12 -29.84
CA TRP A 542 -8.76 -10.46 -29.94
C TRP A 542 -9.38 -10.44 -31.36
N ASN A 543 -8.67 -9.90 -32.33
CA ASN A 543 -9.19 -9.78 -33.71
C ASN A 543 -9.31 -11.12 -34.46
N ASN A 544 -8.66 -12.16 -34.01
CA ASN A 544 -8.59 -13.49 -34.61
C ASN A 544 -9.12 -14.59 -33.69
N ALA A 545 -9.81 -14.22 -32.61
CA ALA A 545 -10.41 -15.17 -31.69
C ALA A 545 -11.39 -16.11 -32.39
N THR A 546 -11.58 -17.31 -31.85
CA THR A 546 -12.42 -18.36 -32.46
C THR A 546 -13.86 -17.88 -32.64
N VAL A 547 -14.39 -18.04 -33.83
CA VAL A 547 -15.81 -17.80 -34.13
C VAL A 547 -16.63 -18.93 -33.48
N MET A 548 -17.65 -18.59 -32.74
CA MET A 548 -18.51 -19.55 -32.05
C MET A 548 -19.42 -20.30 -33.04
N THR A 549 -19.70 -21.57 -32.74
CA THR A 549 -20.61 -22.40 -33.52
C THR A 549 -22.02 -22.39 -32.94
N SER A 550 -23.04 -22.38 -33.81
CA SER A 550 -24.45 -22.41 -33.37
C SER A 550 -24.83 -23.78 -32.86
N GLU A 551 -25.55 -23.82 -31.73
CA GLU A 551 -26.19 -24.99 -31.14
C GLU A 551 -27.71 -24.98 -31.32
N GLY A 552 -28.25 -23.96 -32.00
CA GLY A 552 -29.70 -23.74 -32.16
C GLY A 552 -30.31 -22.94 -31.01
N ASN A 553 -31.55 -22.49 -31.18
CA ASN A 553 -32.33 -21.74 -30.19
C ASN A 553 -31.59 -20.53 -29.54
N GLY A 554 -30.75 -19.85 -30.35
CA GLY A 554 -29.98 -18.69 -29.87
C GLY A 554 -28.71 -19.02 -29.10
N TRP A 555 -28.37 -20.26 -28.90
CA TRP A 555 -27.13 -20.68 -28.24
C TRP A 555 -25.97 -20.86 -29.20
N LEU A 556 -24.80 -20.40 -28.78
CA LEU A 556 -23.51 -20.53 -29.45
C LEU A 556 -22.54 -21.24 -28.51
N LYS A 557 -21.60 -22.03 -29.09
CA LYS A 557 -20.61 -22.81 -28.35
C LYS A 557 -19.19 -22.49 -28.82
N CYS A 558 -18.26 -22.47 -27.87
CA CYS A 558 -16.83 -22.44 -28.14
C CYS A 558 -16.10 -23.43 -27.22
N THR A 559 -15.19 -24.22 -27.78
CA THR A 559 -14.22 -25.00 -27.02
C THR A 559 -12.91 -24.21 -26.97
N ILE A 560 -12.36 -24.02 -25.79
CA ILE A 560 -11.15 -23.25 -25.50
C ILE A 560 -10.05 -24.25 -25.18
N PRO A 561 -8.89 -24.24 -25.87
CA PRO A 561 -7.79 -25.18 -25.59
C PRO A 561 -6.98 -24.77 -24.36
N ALA A 562 -7.69 -24.62 -23.23
CA ALA A 562 -7.15 -24.38 -21.90
C ALA A 562 -8.14 -24.90 -20.86
N PRO A 563 -7.66 -25.51 -19.75
CA PRO A 563 -8.53 -26.08 -18.72
C PRO A 563 -9.32 -25.02 -17.94
N SER A 564 -8.82 -23.79 -17.94
CA SER A 564 -9.46 -22.61 -17.31
C SER A 564 -9.00 -21.33 -17.99
N SER A 565 -9.93 -20.40 -18.21
CA SER A 565 -9.62 -19.08 -18.79
C SER A 565 -10.75 -18.08 -18.55
N TYR A 566 -10.43 -16.80 -18.65
CA TYR A 566 -11.45 -15.75 -18.76
C TYR A 566 -11.91 -15.65 -20.21
N VAL A 567 -13.20 -15.52 -20.42
CA VAL A 567 -13.79 -15.41 -21.77
C VAL A 567 -14.58 -14.13 -21.94
N MET A 568 -14.51 -13.59 -23.15
CA MET A 568 -15.29 -12.45 -23.61
C MET A 568 -15.88 -12.78 -24.97
N PHE A 569 -17.10 -12.32 -25.22
CA PHE A 569 -17.79 -12.51 -26.49
C PHE A 569 -17.81 -11.18 -27.23
N HIS A 570 -17.45 -11.19 -28.49
CA HIS A 570 -17.41 -9.96 -29.26
C HIS A 570 -17.70 -10.12 -30.76
N THR A 571 -18.04 -9.01 -31.36
CA THR A 571 -18.04 -8.77 -32.84
C THR A 571 -17.00 -7.69 -33.12
N ASN A 572 -16.93 -7.20 -34.35
CA ASN A 572 -16.04 -6.08 -34.68
C ASN A 572 -16.38 -4.75 -33.97
N SER A 573 -17.60 -4.61 -33.44
CA SER A 573 -18.11 -3.35 -32.89
C SER A 573 -18.80 -3.48 -31.56
N GLN A 574 -18.97 -4.67 -31.01
CA GLN A 574 -19.72 -4.94 -29.76
C GLN A 574 -19.04 -6.03 -28.97
N GLN A 575 -19.15 -5.98 -27.66
CA GLN A 575 -18.58 -6.98 -26.76
C GLN A 575 -19.42 -7.22 -25.50
N GLU A 576 -19.27 -8.39 -24.91
CA GLU A 576 -19.82 -8.78 -23.60
C GLU A 576 -18.78 -9.66 -22.86
N PRO A 577 -18.39 -9.36 -21.62
CA PRO A 577 -18.77 -8.17 -20.85
C PRO A 577 -18.35 -6.85 -21.53
N GLY A 578 -18.81 -5.72 -20.97
CA GLY A 578 -18.51 -4.39 -21.51
C GLY A 578 -17.02 -4.06 -21.56
N ALA A 579 -16.68 -2.96 -22.21
CA ALA A 579 -15.30 -2.47 -22.25
C ALA A 579 -14.82 -2.18 -20.82
N ASN A 580 -13.62 -2.66 -20.47
CA ASN A 580 -13.01 -2.56 -19.13
C ASN A 580 -13.67 -3.44 -18.05
N GLU A 581 -14.56 -4.36 -18.41
CA GLU A 581 -15.04 -5.38 -17.50
C GLU A 581 -14.20 -6.67 -17.65
N THR A 582 -13.97 -7.38 -16.53
CA THR A 582 -13.28 -8.68 -16.55
C THR A 582 -14.15 -9.72 -17.28
N GLY A 583 -13.51 -10.59 -18.08
CA GLY A 583 -14.18 -11.71 -18.72
C GLY A 583 -14.81 -12.68 -17.73
N TYR A 584 -15.71 -13.54 -18.20
CA TYR A 584 -16.29 -14.61 -17.39
C TYR A 584 -15.27 -15.72 -17.18
N LEU A 585 -14.98 -16.09 -15.92
CA LEU A 585 -14.08 -17.20 -15.61
C LEU A 585 -14.75 -18.53 -15.93
N VAL A 586 -14.19 -19.26 -16.89
CA VAL A 586 -14.66 -20.57 -17.32
C VAL A 586 -13.62 -21.62 -16.99
N SER A 587 -14.04 -22.67 -16.25
CA SER A 587 -13.24 -23.86 -16.01
C SER A 587 -14.18 -25.07 -16.16
N GLY A 588 -13.81 -26.01 -17.07
CA GLY A 588 -14.70 -27.08 -17.48
C GLY A 588 -15.82 -26.56 -18.36
N GLU A 589 -17.09 -26.76 -18.01
CA GLU A 589 -18.26 -26.40 -18.81
C GLU A 589 -19.07 -25.27 -18.15
N ALA A 590 -19.38 -24.21 -18.92
CA ALA A 590 -20.05 -23.03 -18.42
C ALA A 590 -21.05 -22.45 -19.44
N TRP A 591 -22.06 -21.75 -18.94
CA TRP A 591 -23.14 -21.10 -19.71
C TRP A 591 -23.26 -19.63 -19.35
N VAL A 592 -23.28 -18.78 -20.34
CA VAL A 592 -23.52 -17.34 -20.17
C VAL A 592 -24.81 -16.94 -20.84
N GLN A 593 -25.74 -16.42 -20.05
CA GLN A 593 -27.03 -15.93 -20.51
C GLN A 593 -27.42 -14.64 -19.77
N ASN A 594 -27.85 -13.61 -20.52
CA ASN A 594 -28.26 -12.32 -19.95
C ASN A 594 -27.21 -11.72 -18.98
N LYS A 595 -25.94 -11.78 -19.37
CA LYS A 595 -24.79 -11.35 -18.57
C LYS A 595 -24.59 -12.14 -17.25
N LYS A 596 -25.25 -13.26 -17.07
CA LYS A 596 -25.07 -14.15 -15.94
C LYS A 596 -24.32 -15.40 -16.34
N LEU A 597 -23.26 -15.70 -15.58
CA LEU A 597 -22.50 -16.94 -15.70
C LEU A 597 -23.16 -18.01 -14.84
N SER A 598 -23.40 -19.19 -15.43
CA SER A 598 -23.61 -20.43 -14.69
C SER A 598 -22.58 -21.47 -15.14
N PHE A 599 -22.24 -22.38 -14.27
CA PHE A 599 -21.12 -23.32 -14.47
C PHE A 599 -21.39 -24.67 -13.80
N SER A 600 -20.53 -25.64 -14.11
CA SER A 600 -20.41 -26.86 -13.31
C SER A 600 -19.40 -26.63 -12.21
N SER A 601 -19.74 -27.02 -11.00
CA SER A 601 -18.87 -26.94 -9.82
C SER A 601 -18.70 -28.31 -9.18
N LYS A 602 -17.49 -28.62 -8.76
CA LYS A 602 -17.13 -29.87 -8.04
C LYS A 602 -16.49 -29.48 -6.70
N VAL A 603 -17.15 -29.78 -5.60
CA VAL A 603 -16.59 -29.60 -4.25
C VAL A 603 -16.04 -30.94 -3.79
N ILE A 604 -14.76 -30.96 -3.44
CA ILE A 604 -14.04 -32.12 -2.92
C ILE A 604 -13.72 -31.86 -1.45
N THR A 605 -14.28 -32.64 -0.55
CA THR A 605 -14.01 -32.55 0.88
C THR A 605 -13.07 -33.68 1.27
N SER A 606 -11.89 -33.34 1.77
CA SER A 606 -10.87 -34.30 2.21
C SER A 606 -10.67 -34.23 3.73
N HIS A 607 -10.39 -35.38 4.34
CA HIS A 607 -10.18 -35.52 5.77
C HIS A 607 -8.78 -36.08 6.01
N ILE A 608 -7.88 -35.26 6.59
CA ILE A 608 -6.44 -35.52 6.61
C ILE A 608 -5.89 -35.41 8.03
N ASP A 609 -5.01 -36.33 8.41
CA ASP A 609 -4.22 -36.27 9.64
C ASP A 609 -3.21 -35.12 9.55
N ALA A 610 -3.27 -34.19 10.49
CA ALA A 610 -2.46 -32.96 10.47
C ALA A 610 -0.96 -33.25 10.65
N ALA A 611 -0.60 -34.33 11.33
CA ALA A 611 0.78 -34.68 11.63
C ALA A 611 1.45 -35.44 10.51
N THR A 612 0.69 -36.33 9.82
CA THR A 612 1.26 -37.23 8.80
C THR A 612 0.97 -36.79 7.37
N GLY A 613 -0.09 -35.99 7.15
CA GLY A 613 -0.60 -35.63 5.83
C GLY A 613 -1.43 -36.73 5.17
N GLU A 614 -1.65 -37.85 5.86
CA GLU A 614 -2.39 -39.01 5.33
C GLU A 614 -3.91 -38.80 5.42
N LYS A 615 -4.64 -39.33 4.44
CA LYS A 615 -6.10 -39.36 4.49
C LYS A 615 -6.60 -40.33 5.56
N ILE A 616 -7.53 -39.87 6.40
CA ILE A 616 -8.21 -40.64 7.41
C ILE A 616 -9.61 -41.12 6.97
N ALA A 617 -10.11 -40.59 5.86
CA ALA A 617 -11.33 -41.03 5.19
C ALA A 617 -11.25 -40.72 3.69
N ASP A 618 -12.10 -41.39 2.90
CA ASP A 618 -12.25 -41.15 1.48
C ASP A 618 -12.83 -39.74 1.24
N ASP A 619 -12.47 -39.11 0.11
CA ASP A 619 -13.00 -37.81 -0.26
C ASP A 619 -14.52 -37.85 -0.50
N GLU A 620 -15.21 -36.88 0.05
CA GLU A 620 -16.61 -36.62 -0.28
C GLU A 620 -16.69 -35.68 -1.49
N ILE A 621 -17.39 -36.09 -2.54
CA ILE A 621 -17.48 -35.35 -3.79
C ILE A 621 -18.92 -34.90 -4.05
N LEU A 622 -19.12 -33.59 -4.12
CA LEU A 622 -20.37 -32.97 -4.53
C LEU A 622 -20.20 -32.32 -5.91
N ILE A 623 -20.97 -32.76 -6.90
CA ILE A 623 -20.98 -32.19 -8.24
C ILE A 623 -22.31 -31.50 -8.49
N GLN A 624 -22.29 -30.24 -8.90
CA GLN A 624 -23.45 -29.46 -9.26
C GLN A 624 -23.24 -28.79 -10.62
N SER A 625 -24.23 -28.80 -11.49
CA SER A 625 -24.20 -28.23 -12.84
C SER A 625 -25.21 -27.12 -13.00
N LYS A 626 -24.89 -26.12 -13.82
CA LYS A 626 -25.72 -24.93 -14.08
C LYS A 626 -26.06 -24.13 -12.81
N VAL A 627 -25.10 -24.04 -11.91
CA VAL A 627 -25.14 -23.21 -10.70
C VAL A 627 -24.47 -21.87 -10.97
N SER A 628 -24.72 -20.90 -10.09
CA SER A 628 -24.15 -19.56 -10.15
C SER A 628 -23.25 -19.28 -8.94
N SER A 629 -22.53 -18.17 -8.96
CA SER A 629 -21.76 -17.70 -7.80
C SER A 629 -22.62 -17.27 -6.61
N ASP A 630 -23.94 -17.18 -6.76
CA ASP A 630 -24.89 -16.90 -5.68
C ASP A 630 -25.31 -18.20 -4.95
N ASP A 631 -25.10 -19.37 -5.59
CA ASP A 631 -25.34 -20.66 -4.98
C ASP A 631 -24.21 -21.02 -4.00
N THR A 632 -24.56 -21.71 -2.92
CA THR A 632 -23.61 -22.00 -1.84
C THR A 632 -23.41 -23.49 -1.65
N TYR A 633 -22.26 -23.84 -1.08
CA TYR A 633 -21.99 -25.17 -0.55
C TYR A 633 -21.69 -25.11 0.94
N LYS A 634 -21.89 -26.23 1.61
CA LYS A 634 -21.49 -26.44 3.00
C LYS A 634 -21.00 -27.86 3.15
N THR A 635 -19.82 -28.04 3.74
CA THR A 635 -19.23 -29.32 4.08
C THR A 635 -19.23 -29.51 5.60
N SER A 636 -18.94 -30.70 6.07
CA SER A 636 -18.92 -31.01 7.49
C SER A 636 -17.70 -31.87 7.84
N PRO A 637 -17.17 -31.77 9.06
CA PRO A 637 -16.15 -32.69 9.52
C PRO A 637 -16.71 -34.09 9.71
N LEU A 638 -15.84 -35.09 9.85
CA LEU A 638 -16.24 -36.46 10.17
C LEU A 638 -17.06 -36.52 11.47
N SER A 639 -18.19 -37.23 11.41
CA SER A 639 -19.08 -37.35 12.55
C SER A 639 -18.38 -37.97 13.76
N GLY A 640 -18.62 -37.38 14.94
CA GLY A 640 -18.07 -37.88 16.20
C GLY A 640 -16.61 -37.45 16.48
N ARG A 641 -16.00 -36.65 15.62
CA ARG A 641 -14.64 -36.10 15.84
C ARG A 641 -14.73 -34.73 16.48
N THR A 642 -13.94 -34.49 17.52
CA THR A 642 -13.81 -33.19 18.22
C THR A 642 -12.44 -32.58 18.06
N ASP A 643 -11.49 -33.31 17.53
CA ASP A 643 -10.07 -32.95 17.29
C ASP A 643 -9.84 -32.38 15.90
N VAL A 644 -10.82 -31.72 15.34
CA VAL A 644 -10.80 -31.17 13.97
C VAL A 644 -10.36 -29.73 13.93
N ILE A 645 -9.48 -29.41 12.98
CA ILE A 645 -9.18 -28.05 12.55
C ILE A 645 -9.99 -27.82 11.27
N ALA A 646 -11.10 -27.10 11.42
CA ALA A 646 -11.98 -26.82 10.30
C ALA A 646 -11.34 -25.78 9.35
N PRO A 647 -11.41 -25.97 8.02
CA PRO A 647 -10.93 -24.99 7.06
C PRO A 647 -11.84 -23.75 7.01
N VAL A 648 -11.24 -22.59 6.68
CA VAL A 648 -11.98 -21.33 6.52
C VAL A 648 -13.04 -21.40 5.40
N ASN A 649 -12.85 -22.30 4.44
CA ASN A 649 -13.77 -22.54 3.33
C ASN A 649 -14.64 -23.79 3.53
N ALA A 650 -14.97 -24.15 4.76
CA ALA A 650 -15.94 -25.24 5.05
C ALA A 650 -17.33 -24.98 4.45
N SER A 651 -17.64 -23.74 4.19
CA SER A 651 -18.82 -23.31 3.42
C SER A 651 -18.46 -22.05 2.63
N GLY A 652 -19.18 -21.79 1.56
CA GLY A 652 -18.94 -20.63 0.72
C GLY A 652 -19.79 -20.66 -0.54
N ASN A 653 -19.55 -19.70 -1.41
CA ASN A 653 -20.21 -19.64 -2.71
C ASN A 653 -19.57 -20.63 -3.68
N LEU A 654 -20.37 -21.19 -4.58
CA LEU A 654 -19.87 -22.04 -5.65
C LEU A 654 -19.03 -21.24 -6.64
N SER A 655 -18.04 -21.88 -7.23
CA SER A 655 -17.22 -21.33 -8.32
C SER A 655 -17.08 -22.37 -9.43
N SER A 656 -16.76 -21.90 -10.63
CA SER A 656 -16.47 -22.78 -11.76
C SER A 656 -15.25 -23.65 -11.47
N GLY A 657 -15.33 -24.94 -11.83
CA GLY A 657 -14.25 -25.92 -11.67
C GLY A 657 -14.28 -26.64 -10.33
N ILE A 658 -13.11 -26.76 -9.67
CA ILE A 658 -12.94 -27.59 -8.47
C ILE A 658 -12.69 -26.70 -7.25
N ILE A 659 -13.45 -26.98 -6.19
CA ILE A 659 -13.28 -26.38 -4.86
C ILE A 659 -12.76 -27.48 -3.92
N ASN A 660 -11.56 -27.31 -3.38
CA ASN A 660 -11.01 -28.22 -2.39
C ASN A 660 -11.32 -27.71 -0.98
N VAL A 661 -11.82 -28.58 -0.11
CA VAL A 661 -12.09 -28.33 1.31
C VAL A 661 -11.35 -29.40 2.12
N VAL A 662 -10.39 -28.99 2.94
CA VAL A 662 -9.53 -29.95 3.68
C VAL A 662 -9.73 -29.75 5.17
N TYR A 663 -10.34 -30.73 5.83
CA TYR A 663 -10.40 -30.82 7.28
C TYR A 663 -9.15 -31.53 7.80
N LEU A 664 -8.45 -30.89 8.72
CA LEU A 664 -7.28 -31.47 9.39
C LEU A 664 -7.69 -32.02 10.77
N TYR A 665 -7.12 -33.13 11.16
CA TYR A 665 -7.38 -33.79 12.44
C TYR A 665 -6.08 -33.99 13.20
N THR A 666 -6.10 -33.70 14.51
CA THR A 666 -4.89 -33.76 15.35
C THR A 666 -4.62 -35.15 15.93
N SER A 667 -5.50 -36.11 15.70
CA SER A 667 -5.35 -37.54 16.07
C SER A 667 -5.62 -38.42 14.87
N SER A 668 -4.82 -39.46 14.70
CA SER A 668 -4.88 -40.44 13.58
C SER A 668 -5.99 -41.49 13.73
N GLU A 669 -6.88 -41.41 14.72
CA GLU A 669 -7.92 -42.42 14.90
C GLU A 669 -8.92 -42.40 13.73
N ARG A 670 -8.95 -43.52 12.99
CA ARG A 670 -9.91 -43.75 11.90
C ARG A 670 -11.29 -44.07 12.51
N PRO A 671 -12.40 -43.47 12.02
CA PRO A 671 -13.74 -43.86 12.52
C PRO A 671 -13.99 -45.37 12.39
N SER A 672 -14.28 -46.06 13.49
CA SER A 672 -14.65 -47.47 13.48
C SER A 672 -16.05 -47.63 12.89
N THR A 673 -16.18 -48.37 11.82
CA THR A 673 -17.48 -48.75 11.19
C THR A 673 -18.21 -49.91 11.86
N ALA A 674 -18.06 -50.11 13.17
CA ALA A 674 -18.82 -51.12 13.89
C ALA A 674 -19.26 -50.63 15.27
N PRO A 675 -20.52 -50.85 15.70
CA PRO A 675 -20.93 -50.51 17.04
C PRO A 675 -20.29 -51.43 18.04
N SER A 676 -19.26 -51.00 18.71
CA SER A 676 -18.64 -51.76 19.81
C SER A 676 -19.10 -51.20 21.12
N THR A 677 -19.85 -52.01 21.84
CA THR A 677 -20.11 -51.81 23.25
C THR A 677 -18.83 -51.91 24.04
N VAL A 678 -18.33 -50.80 24.55
CA VAL A 678 -17.21 -50.78 25.48
C VAL A 678 -17.61 -50.01 26.74
N THR A 679 -17.52 -50.75 27.82
CA THR A 679 -17.65 -50.33 29.20
C THR A 679 -16.63 -49.21 29.54
N PRO A 680 -17.01 -48.14 30.25
CA PRO A 680 -16.08 -47.05 30.54
C PRO A 680 -15.08 -47.47 31.61
N THR A 681 -13.80 -47.32 31.31
CA THR A 681 -12.74 -47.29 32.33
C THR A 681 -12.39 -45.88 32.65
N THR A 682 -12.77 -45.48 33.86
CA THR A 682 -12.49 -44.17 34.41
C THR A 682 -11.08 -44.08 34.98
N ALA A 683 -10.33 -43.02 34.61
CA ALA A 683 -9.31 -42.44 35.47
C ALA A 683 -9.36 -40.93 35.36
N PRO A 684 -9.53 -40.20 36.45
CA PRO A 684 -9.61 -38.75 36.42
C PRO A 684 -8.21 -38.13 36.56
N VAL A 685 -7.84 -37.32 35.61
CA VAL A 685 -6.72 -36.37 35.78
C VAL A 685 -7.33 -35.03 36.20
N THR A 686 -7.14 -34.64 37.43
CA THR A 686 -7.46 -33.32 37.94
C THR A 686 -6.39 -32.35 37.46
N GLN A 687 -6.74 -31.48 36.46
CA GLN A 687 -6.01 -30.25 36.20
C GLN A 687 -6.60 -29.12 37.06
N PRO A 688 -5.80 -28.18 37.55
CA PRO A 688 -6.30 -26.96 38.19
C PRO A 688 -7.13 -26.17 37.19
N THR A 689 -8.30 -25.77 37.59
CA THR A 689 -9.16 -24.87 36.80
C THR A 689 -8.48 -23.51 36.69
N GLU A 690 -7.98 -23.24 35.49
CA GLU A 690 -7.38 -21.96 35.19
C GLU A 690 -8.49 -20.93 34.94
N LYS A 691 -8.50 -19.83 35.68
CA LYS A 691 -9.47 -18.75 35.54
C LYS A 691 -9.27 -18.06 34.22
N ILE A 692 -10.35 -17.79 33.48
CA ILE A 692 -10.33 -17.10 32.19
C ILE A 692 -10.66 -15.62 32.43
N LEU A 693 -9.75 -14.73 32.03
CA LEU A 693 -9.96 -13.28 32.08
C LEU A 693 -10.89 -12.86 30.92
N ILE A 694 -12.10 -12.38 31.25
CA ILE A 694 -13.07 -11.94 30.25
C ILE A 694 -12.57 -10.70 29.53
N GLY A 695 -12.52 -10.76 28.21
CA GLY A 695 -12.02 -9.70 27.34
C GLY A 695 -10.55 -9.87 26.91
N ASP A 696 -9.80 -10.80 27.50
CA ASP A 696 -8.45 -11.19 27.08
C ASP A 696 -8.56 -12.31 26.03
N VAL A 697 -8.86 -11.92 24.82
CA VAL A 697 -9.19 -12.85 23.72
C VAL A 697 -7.96 -13.49 23.10
N ASN A 698 -6.81 -12.82 23.20
CA ASN A 698 -5.53 -13.36 22.72
C ASN A 698 -4.76 -14.13 23.81
N LEU A 699 -5.31 -14.22 25.02
CA LEU A 699 -4.82 -14.98 26.19
C LEU A 699 -3.41 -14.56 26.65
N ASN A 700 -3.06 -13.28 26.51
CA ASN A 700 -1.75 -12.74 26.90
C ASN A 700 -1.72 -12.14 28.32
N GLY A 701 -2.83 -12.19 29.06
CA GLY A 701 -2.96 -11.69 30.42
C GLY A 701 -3.30 -10.19 30.51
N ALA A 702 -3.53 -9.51 29.39
CA ALA A 702 -3.83 -8.08 29.35
C ALA A 702 -4.95 -7.76 28.36
N ILE A 703 -5.94 -6.97 28.77
CA ILE A 703 -7.05 -6.56 27.89
C ILE A 703 -6.69 -5.24 27.20
N ASN A 704 -6.64 -5.27 25.86
CA ASN A 704 -6.29 -4.13 25.02
C ASN A 704 -7.01 -4.14 23.68
N VAL A 705 -6.69 -3.20 22.78
CA VAL A 705 -7.36 -3.08 21.47
C VAL A 705 -7.15 -4.30 20.55
N LEU A 706 -6.08 -5.10 20.78
CA LEU A 706 -5.82 -6.29 19.97
C LEU A 706 -6.85 -7.39 20.25
N ASP A 707 -7.40 -7.44 21.48
CA ASP A 707 -8.45 -8.38 21.85
C ASP A 707 -9.76 -8.05 21.15
N ALA A 708 -10.14 -6.78 21.12
CA ALA A 708 -11.27 -6.32 20.32
C ALA A 708 -11.07 -6.63 18.83
N THR A 709 -9.85 -6.45 18.33
CA THR A 709 -9.48 -6.77 16.95
C THR A 709 -9.57 -8.28 16.69
N ALA A 710 -9.20 -9.12 17.66
CA ALA A 710 -9.33 -10.58 17.54
C ALA A 710 -10.81 -11.00 17.43
N VAL A 711 -11.69 -10.41 18.25
CA VAL A 711 -13.15 -10.64 18.14
C VAL A 711 -13.67 -10.21 16.77
N GLN A 712 -13.28 -9.01 16.29
CA GLN A 712 -13.71 -8.52 14.98
C GLN A 712 -13.24 -9.42 13.83
N LYS A 713 -11.99 -9.86 13.86
CA LYS A 713 -11.44 -10.80 12.88
C LYS A 713 -12.16 -12.16 12.92
N TYR A 714 -12.51 -12.63 14.11
CA TYR A 714 -13.28 -13.87 14.27
C TYR A 714 -14.69 -13.76 13.66
N ILE A 715 -15.41 -12.66 13.94
CA ILE A 715 -16.76 -12.42 13.40
C ILE A 715 -16.76 -12.39 11.87
N VAL A 716 -15.76 -11.74 11.25
CA VAL A 716 -15.61 -11.70 9.79
C VAL A 716 -14.86 -12.92 9.23
N LYS A 717 -14.62 -13.95 10.05
CA LYS A 717 -14.01 -15.24 9.68
C LYS A 717 -12.58 -15.12 9.14
N LEU A 718 -11.83 -14.14 9.58
CA LEU A 718 -10.39 -14.00 9.25
C LEU A 718 -9.49 -14.81 10.17
N ILE A 719 -9.97 -15.20 11.37
CA ILE A 719 -9.24 -16.04 12.32
C ILE A 719 -10.22 -17.01 13.01
N THR A 720 -9.69 -18.09 13.59
CA THR A 720 -10.36 -18.94 14.57
C THR A 720 -9.83 -18.60 15.96
N LEU A 721 -10.65 -18.79 16.97
CA LEU A 721 -10.27 -18.62 18.37
C LEU A 721 -10.30 -19.98 19.09
N SER A 722 -9.41 -20.19 20.05
CA SER A 722 -9.47 -21.37 20.94
C SER A 722 -10.69 -21.31 21.86
N ASP A 723 -11.10 -22.45 22.43
CA ASP A 723 -12.24 -22.49 23.35
C ASP A 723 -12.15 -21.50 24.51
N LYS A 724 -10.95 -21.32 25.09
CA LYS A 724 -10.70 -20.31 26.13
C LYS A 724 -10.86 -18.88 25.60
N ALA A 725 -10.33 -18.62 24.41
CA ALA A 725 -10.46 -17.32 23.74
C ALA A 725 -11.91 -17.02 23.35
N LEU A 726 -12.67 -18.03 22.92
CA LEU A 726 -14.10 -17.92 22.65
C LEU A 726 -14.87 -17.57 23.91
N ILE A 727 -14.58 -18.23 25.04
CA ILE A 727 -15.20 -17.90 26.34
C ILE A 727 -14.83 -16.47 26.77
N ALA A 728 -13.56 -16.09 26.63
CA ALA A 728 -13.11 -14.73 26.94
C ALA A 728 -13.79 -13.67 26.06
N ALA A 729 -14.09 -14.00 24.81
CA ALA A 729 -14.75 -13.13 23.85
C ALA A 729 -16.27 -13.07 24.06
N ALA A 730 -16.94 -14.22 24.15
CA ALA A 730 -18.40 -14.35 24.17
C ALA A 730 -19.04 -13.88 25.48
N ARG A 731 -18.28 -13.78 26.56
CA ARG A 731 -18.79 -13.37 27.89
C ARG A 731 -18.53 -11.91 28.22
N CYS A 732 -18.11 -11.12 27.24
CA CYS A 732 -17.89 -9.68 27.43
C CYS A 732 -19.18 -8.94 27.74
N ASP A 733 -20.30 -9.34 27.12
CA ASP A 733 -21.61 -8.89 27.52
C ASP A 733 -22.25 -9.87 28.54
N ALA A 734 -23.35 -9.46 29.16
CA ALA A 734 -24.05 -10.28 30.17
C ALA A 734 -25.30 -10.94 29.57
N GLU A 735 -25.53 -10.84 28.28
CA GLU A 735 -26.80 -11.16 27.63
C GLU A 735 -26.82 -12.56 27.02
N ASP A 736 -25.67 -13.00 26.42
CA ASP A 736 -25.57 -14.33 25.84
C ASP A 736 -24.11 -14.86 25.85
N ASP A 737 -23.93 -16.10 25.38
CA ASP A 737 -22.59 -16.73 25.25
C ASP A 737 -22.11 -16.79 23.78
N ILE A 738 -22.58 -15.87 22.92
CA ILE A 738 -22.31 -15.84 21.48
C ILE A 738 -21.36 -14.69 21.16
N VAL A 739 -20.23 -14.98 20.52
CA VAL A 739 -19.28 -13.94 20.10
C VAL A 739 -19.87 -13.05 19.02
N SER A 740 -20.01 -11.78 19.30
CA SER A 740 -20.66 -10.78 18.46
C SER A 740 -19.88 -9.45 18.39
N VAL A 741 -20.32 -8.53 17.55
CA VAL A 741 -19.76 -7.16 17.48
C VAL A 741 -19.89 -6.43 18.82
N LYS A 742 -20.89 -6.80 19.62
CA LYS A 742 -21.17 -6.22 20.93
C LYS A 742 -20.03 -6.51 21.91
N ASP A 743 -19.48 -7.73 21.90
CA ASP A 743 -18.35 -8.11 22.73
C ASP A 743 -17.08 -7.30 22.38
N ALA A 744 -16.82 -7.13 21.09
CA ALA A 744 -15.73 -6.25 20.65
C ALA A 744 -15.93 -4.81 21.15
N THR A 745 -17.17 -4.34 21.20
CA THR A 745 -17.52 -3.01 21.69
C THR A 745 -17.27 -2.91 23.21
N TYR A 746 -17.64 -3.92 23.98
CA TYR A 746 -17.41 -3.92 25.44
C TYR A 746 -15.91 -3.96 25.77
N ILE A 747 -15.12 -4.73 25.04
CA ILE A 747 -13.65 -4.69 25.18
C ILE A 747 -13.12 -3.28 24.85
N GLN A 748 -13.60 -2.65 23.80
CA GLN A 748 -13.19 -1.28 23.45
C GLN A 748 -13.61 -0.27 24.51
N MET A 749 -14.81 -0.39 25.10
CA MET A 749 -15.27 0.46 26.20
C MET A 749 -14.39 0.31 27.44
N TYR A 750 -14.01 -0.92 27.80
CA TYR A 750 -13.11 -1.19 28.91
C TYR A 750 -11.73 -0.55 28.69
N VAL A 751 -11.13 -0.74 27.52
CA VAL A 751 -9.82 -0.19 27.16
C VAL A 751 -9.82 1.34 27.19
N THR A 752 -10.95 1.96 26.82
CA THR A 752 -11.13 3.43 26.81
C THR A 752 -11.63 3.98 28.14
N LYS A 753 -11.78 3.12 29.18
CA LYS A 753 -12.27 3.49 30.52
C LYS A 753 -13.67 4.13 30.50
N LEU A 754 -14.54 3.66 29.64
CA LEU A 754 -15.95 4.02 29.60
C LEU A 754 -16.77 3.08 30.49
N ASP A 755 -17.72 3.62 31.23
CA ASP A 755 -18.65 2.83 32.04
C ASP A 755 -19.56 1.95 31.17
N GLY A 756 -20.07 0.86 31.73
CA GLY A 756 -21.02 -0.03 31.05
C GLY A 756 -20.35 -1.05 30.10
N HIS A 757 -19.11 -1.42 30.36
CA HIS A 757 -18.33 -2.39 29.55
C HIS A 757 -18.64 -3.86 29.88
N GLY A 758 -19.78 -4.16 30.45
CA GLY A 758 -20.22 -5.53 30.76
C GLY A 758 -19.32 -6.25 31.76
N ASN A 759 -18.98 -7.49 31.45
CA ASN A 759 -18.13 -8.36 32.27
C ASN A 759 -16.63 -8.23 32.00
N VAL A 760 -16.22 -7.39 31.06
CA VAL A 760 -14.82 -7.26 30.67
C VAL A 760 -13.95 -6.84 31.87
N GLY A 761 -12.84 -7.56 32.09
CA GLY A 761 -11.96 -7.37 33.22
C GLY A 761 -12.29 -8.23 34.44
N THR A 762 -13.34 -9.04 34.40
CA THR A 762 -13.67 -10.03 35.44
C THR A 762 -13.13 -11.42 35.05
N TYR A 763 -13.12 -12.36 36.00
CA TYR A 763 -12.67 -13.73 35.75
C TYR A 763 -13.86 -14.70 35.69
N TYR A 764 -13.89 -15.54 34.65
CA TYR A 764 -14.77 -16.69 34.57
C TYR A 764 -14.14 -17.92 35.20
N GLU A 765 -14.84 -18.56 36.13
CA GLU A 765 -14.47 -19.81 36.75
C GLU A 765 -15.45 -20.89 36.31
N PRO A 766 -15.03 -21.91 35.51
CA PRO A 766 -15.93 -22.98 35.12
C PRO A 766 -16.40 -23.76 36.34
N GLU A 767 -17.69 -23.95 36.51
CA GLU A 767 -18.27 -24.75 37.62
C GLU A 767 -17.81 -26.21 37.52
N VAL A 768 -17.16 -26.70 38.56
CA VAL A 768 -16.81 -28.12 38.74
C VAL A 768 -17.97 -28.85 39.36
N THR A 769 -18.66 -29.67 38.60
CA THR A 769 -19.65 -30.59 39.17
C THR A 769 -18.93 -31.74 39.89
N PRO A 770 -19.13 -31.96 41.23
CA PRO A 770 -18.37 -32.97 41.98
C PRO A 770 -18.94 -34.36 41.67
N THR A 771 -18.08 -35.27 41.20
CA THR A 771 -18.35 -36.71 41.23
C THR A 771 -17.47 -37.35 42.32
N THR A 772 -18.14 -37.97 43.27
CA THR A 772 -17.55 -38.59 44.47
C THR A 772 -16.72 -39.85 44.19
N ALA A 773 -15.65 -39.97 44.94
CA ALA A 773 -14.65 -41.06 44.95
C ALA A 773 -15.18 -42.38 45.56
N PRO A 774 -14.36 -43.48 45.49
CA PRO A 774 -13.37 -43.74 46.54
C PRO A 774 -12.06 -44.41 46.13
N VAL A 775 -11.11 -44.24 47.01
CA VAL A 775 -9.69 -44.59 47.17
C VAL A 775 -9.35 -46.06 47.17
N THR A 776 -8.17 -46.46 46.61
CA THR A 776 -7.16 -47.31 47.27
C THR A 776 -5.84 -47.40 46.46
N GLU A 777 -4.77 -47.08 47.14
CA GLU A 777 -3.34 -47.38 46.84
C GLU A 777 -3.04 -48.86 47.20
N PRO A 778 -1.91 -49.52 46.83
CA PRO A 778 -0.53 -49.13 47.10
C PRO A 778 0.59 -49.59 46.14
N ALA A 779 1.62 -48.81 46.06
CA ALA A 779 3.09 -49.07 46.31
C ALA A 779 3.99 -49.94 45.44
N THR A 780 5.18 -49.41 45.22
CA THR A 780 6.56 -49.96 45.03
C THR A 780 6.91 -50.50 43.64
N GLU A 781 8.04 -50.23 43.03
CA GLU A 781 9.46 -50.00 43.41
C GLU A 781 10.27 -49.47 42.19
N GLU A 782 11.30 -48.70 42.44
CA GLU A 782 12.43 -48.40 41.58
C GLU A 782 13.41 -49.62 41.52
N PRO A 783 14.33 -49.74 40.55
CA PRO A 783 15.67 -49.32 40.83
C PRO A 783 16.49 -48.68 39.69
N THR A 784 17.24 -47.70 40.12
CA THR A 784 18.57 -47.18 39.73
C THR A 784 19.49 -48.12 38.92
N VAL A 785 20.24 -47.53 37.98
CA VAL A 785 21.72 -47.59 37.87
C VAL A 785 22.28 -46.46 36.95
N ALA A 786 23.27 -45.76 37.45
CA ALA A 786 24.16 -44.81 36.82
C ALA A 786 25.49 -45.47 36.44
N PRO A 787 26.56 -44.73 36.12
CA PRO A 787 26.96 -44.21 34.82
C PRO A 787 28.31 -44.81 34.37
N THR A 788 28.81 -44.54 33.18
CA THR A 788 30.23 -44.74 32.79
C THR A 788 30.73 -43.72 31.78
N THR A 789 31.57 -42.89 32.27
CA THR A 789 32.86 -42.28 31.87
C THR A 789 33.35 -42.25 30.45
N VAL A 790 33.84 -41.05 30.15
CA VAL A 790 34.70 -40.53 29.08
C VAL A 790 36.05 -41.28 28.98
N PRO A 791 36.73 -41.24 27.80
CA PRO A 791 37.89 -40.34 27.79
C PRO A 791 38.07 -39.50 26.50
N ALA A 792 38.70 -38.36 26.74
CA ALA A 792 39.24 -37.43 25.78
C ALA A 792 40.59 -37.91 25.20
N THR A 793 40.90 -37.52 23.98
CA THR A 793 42.27 -37.25 23.50
C THR A 793 42.32 -36.21 22.38
N THR A 794 42.84 -35.07 22.68
CA THR A 794 43.94 -34.23 22.14
C THR A 794 44.18 -34.18 20.59
N ALA A 795 43.97 -33.00 20.07
CA ALA A 795 44.85 -32.03 19.34
C ALA A 795 45.68 -32.49 18.14
N PRO A 796 46.27 -31.55 17.40
CA PRO A 796 45.70 -30.58 16.48
C PRO A 796 46.25 -30.85 15.04
N VAL A 797 45.49 -30.48 13.99
CA VAL A 797 46.04 -30.47 12.63
C VAL A 797 45.81 -29.07 12.00
N THR A 798 46.94 -28.50 11.63
CA THR A 798 47.19 -27.31 10.86
C THR A 798 46.29 -27.15 9.66
N GLU A 799 45.86 -25.90 9.45
CA GLU A 799 45.30 -25.38 8.21
C GLU A 799 46.17 -25.65 6.98
N PRO A 800 45.58 -25.88 5.82
CA PRO A 800 46.11 -25.41 4.59
C PRO A 800 45.24 -24.25 4.05
N THR A 801 45.81 -23.08 4.04
CA THR A 801 45.42 -21.96 3.19
C THR A 801 45.42 -22.39 1.72
N THR A 802 44.22 -22.62 1.19
CA THR A 802 44.02 -22.48 -0.27
C THR A 802 42.70 -21.78 -0.48
N THR A 803 42.76 -20.53 -0.88
CA THR A 803 41.67 -19.74 -1.42
C THR A 803 41.12 -20.46 -2.64
N PRO A 804 39.85 -20.87 -2.66
CA PRO A 804 39.24 -21.30 -3.91
C PRO A 804 38.93 -20.07 -4.75
N SER A 805 39.64 -19.86 -5.83
CA SER A 805 39.21 -18.96 -6.91
C SER A 805 37.97 -19.57 -7.54
N SER A 806 36.79 -19.18 -7.02
CA SER A 806 35.52 -19.48 -7.67
C SER A 806 35.22 -18.40 -8.70
N THR A 807 35.45 -18.73 -9.96
CA THR A 807 34.97 -17.92 -11.09
C THR A 807 33.48 -18.23 -11.31
N TYR A 808 32.63 -17.18 -11.24
CA TYR A 808 31.24 -17.29 -11.62
C TYR A 808 31.06 -16.90 -13.07
N THR A 809 30.28 -17.68 -13.83
CA THR A 809 29.92 -17.35 -15.20
C THR A 809 28.49 -16.85 -15.22
N VAL A 810 28.30 -15.57 -15.59
CA VAL A 810 26.98 -14.99 -15.82
C VAL A 810 26.65 -15.11 -17.30
N LYS A 811 25.57 -15.79 -17.63
CA LYS A 811 25.01 -15.83 -19.00
C LYS A 811 23.93 -14.78 -19.12
N PHE A 812 24.09 -13.87 -20.05
CA PHE A 812 23.12 -12.84 -20.38
C PHE A 812 22.50 -13.16 -21.75
N THR A 813 21.17 -13.16 -21.84
CA THR A 813 20.47 -13.28 -23.12
C THR A 813 19.91 -11.93 -23.50
N ASP A 814 20.41 -11.34 -24.57
CA ASP A 814 19.92 -10.09 -25.11
C ASP A 814 18.60 -10.30 -25.85
N SER A 815 17.48 -10.28 -25.12
CA SER A 815 16.13 -10.38 -25.68
C SER A 815 15.62 -9.07 -26.31
N LEU A 816 16.33 -7.97 -26.10
CA LEU A 816 15.97 -6.64 -26.59
C LEU A 816 16.79 -6.23 -27.83
N ASN A 817 17.74 -7.08 -28.29
CA ASN A 817 18.65 -6.82 -29.42
C ASN A 817 19.30 -5.42 -29.31
N TRP A 818 19.98 -5.17 -28.21
CA TRP A 818 20.66 -3.90 -28.01
C TRP A 818 21.82 -3.74 -29.00
N ASP A 819 21.81 -2.63 -29.71
CA ASP A 819 22.93 -2.28 -30.61
C ASP A 819 24.12 -1.77 -29.78
N GLY A 820 25.26 -2.41 -29.95
CA GLY A 820 26.53 -2.00 -29.38
C GLY A 820 27.16 -3.03 -28.45
N THR A 821 28.26 -2.65 -27.81
CA THR A 821 29.01 -3.51 -26.89
C THR A 821 28.33 -3.51 -25.53
N LEU A 822 27.94 -4.69 -25.06
CA LEU A 822 27.39 -4.89 -23.73
C LEU A 822 28.54 -5.05 -22.72
N TYR A 823 28.42 -4.37 -21.58
CA TYR A 823 29.39 -4.45 -20.48
C TYR A 823 28.73 -5.10 -19.26
N CYS A 824 29.46 -6.00 -18.61
CA CYS A 824 29.07 -6.55 -17.33
C CYS A 824 29.89 -5.89 -16.23
N TYR A 825 29.23 -5.26 -15.28
CA TYR A 825 29.83 -4.68 -14.10
C TYR A 825 29.51 -5.54 -12.87
N SER A 826 30.53 -5.92 -12.11
CA SER A 826 30.37 -6.73 -10.90
C SER A 826 31.14 -6.10 -9.73
N TRP A 827 30.61 -6.22 -8.54
CA TRP A 827 31.23 -5.78 -7.30
C TRP A 827 30.99 -6.81 -6.20
N ALA A 828 31.87 -6.83 -5.22
CA ALA A 828 31.72 -7.60 -4.00
C ALA A 828 31.03 -6.77 -2.89
N GLU A 829 30.54 -7.42 -1.83
CA GLU A 829 29.91 -6.74 -0.71
C GLU A 829 30.83 -5.71 -0.01
N ASP A 830 32.14 -5.89 -0.09
CA ASP A 830 33.13 -4.94 0.41
C ASP A 830 33.33 -3.69 -0.48
N GLY A 831 32.57 -3.59 -1.57
CA GLY A 831 32.64 -2.47 -2.52
C GLY A 831 33.76 -2.59 -3.56
N THR A 832 34.53 -3.69 -3.57
CA THR A 832 35.52 -3.93 -4.62
C THR A 832 34.84 -4.29 -5.93
N SER A 833 35.31 -3.72 -7.03
CA SER A 833 34.80 -3.98 -8.38
C SER A 833 35.93 -4.39 -9.32
N THR A 834 35.57 -5.19 -10.33
CA THR A 834 36.55 -5.64 -11.32
C THR A 834 37.04 -4.51 -12.24
N LYS A 835 36.22 -3.47 -12.43
CA LYS A 835 36.53 -2.26 -13.18
C LYS A 835 35.71 -1.08 -12.66
N SER A 836 36.18 0.16 -12.92
CA SER A 836 35.40 1.37 -12.62
C SER A 836 34.25 1.56 -13.59
N TRP A 837 33.11 2.02 -13.08
CA TRP A 837 31.96 2.39 -13.90
C TRP A 837 32.21 3.69 -14.68
N PRO A 838 31.76 3.81 -15.93
CA PRO A 838 31.10 2.85 -16.86
C PRO A 838 32.19 2.06 -17.62
N GLY A 839 32.52 0.91 -17.10
CA GLY A 839 33.65 0.16 -17.55
C GLY A 839 33.49 -0.83 -18.64
#